data_688fe6ef9acd01452b24c99544459761
#
_entry.id   688fe6ef9acd01452b24c99544459761
#
_cell.length_a   1.000
_cell.length_b   1.000
_cell.length_c   1.000
_cell.angle_alpha   90.00
_cell.angle_beta   90.00
_cell.angle_gamma   90.00
#
_symmetry.space_group_name_H-M   'P 1'
#
loop_
_entity.id
_entity.type
_entity.pdbx_description
1 polymer ?
#
loop_
_entity_poly.entity_id
_entity_poly.type
_entity_poly.pdbx_seq_one_letter_code
_entity_poly.pdbx_strand_id
1 'polypeptide(L)'
;MKKPKPGLPTREQILAFIEQSDQPAGKREIARAFGLSAQEKIGLKALLKDMADEGLIDSAPGRAFHKMGGVPKVTVLRIVDVDDGGNVWGQPERWEADGVPIPRLRIRERKRGSLGIGQRVLARTEEAGGGWIAHVMKTIAPASEQVLGVLREEAGRFWLTSVDKKDRREMMVSDTGGAEAGDLVLAEKAGRPPRITAKVVERLGDPFAPRSFSLIAIHKFEIPDRFQPETLEEAERVARQPLGDDREDLRDLPIVAIDPVDARDHDDAVWAAPDDDPANPEGWRAIIAIADVSFYVRPGSAIDKDARRRGNSVYFPDRVVPMLPEILSADVCSLKEGEDRAALACHLQVTKDGKLKSFRFTRAVVRLAANIAYEDAQAAIDGELSHPLTETALRPLWDCWAALAKARDDREPLDLDLPERRVVLDQNGRILSVAPRARLDAHRLIEDYMIAANVAAAKALEAKRAPVMYRVHEVPSRTKLVALKEYLETFDIPFAMGQVIRPATFNRIIDKIGDADFKPQVMEQILRSQTQAYYAPVNQGHFGLSLGSYAHFTSPIRRYADLVVHRALVGAYKLGDGGLLPEGEEMERLGTSISQYERRAMEAERETIDRYVAAYLSEHVGQVVETRITGVTNFGFFATVDGVGGDGLMPIRDLGGDYFHYDESSQQLLGEKTREIYKLGQRLPLRLAEANPVSGALRFELPDGKGAAPEPRRVLKRRGRPANIRHNGKRR
;
A
#
# COMPACT_ATOMS: atom_id res chain seq x y z
N MET A 1 22.56 -37.12 14.81
CA MET A 1 21.88 -36.14 15.70
C MET A 1 22.52 -36.20 17.08
N LYS A 2 23.10 -35.10 17.57
CA LYS A 2 23.65 -35.02 18.94
C LYS A 2 22.50 -35.05 19.93
N LYS A 3 22.57 -35.93 20.97
CA LYS A 3 21.60 -35.95 22.08
C LYS A 3 21.54 -34.56 22.73
N PRO A 4 20.35 -34.01 22.99
CA PRO A 4 20.21 -32.71 23.69
C PRO A 4 20.78 -32.84 25.13
N LYS A 5 21.37 -31.73 25.60
CA LYS A 5 21.86 -31.63 26.99
C LYS A 5 20.69 -31.77 27.97
N PRO A 6 20.87 -32.44 29.12
CA PRO A 6 19.80 -32.55 30.12
C PRO A 6 19.46 -31.20 30.72
N GLY A 7 18.20 -30.87 30.76
CA GLY A 7 17.62 -29.64 31.34
C GLY A 7 16.31 -29.28 30.66
N LEU A 8 15.52 -28.40 31.31
CA LEU A 8 14.32 -27.83 30.71
C LEU A 8 14.69 -27.05 29.43
N PRO A 9 13.94 -27.23 28.33
CA PRO A 9 14.15 -26.44 27.11
C PRO A 9 13.87 -24.95 27.36
N THR A 10 14.59 -24.07 26.67
CA THR A 10 14.29 -22.65 26.68
C THR A 10 12.98 -22.34 25.96
N ARG A 11 12.40 -21.16 26.18
CA ARG A 11 11.20 -20.68 25.49
C ARG A 11 11.39 -20.69 23.98
N GLU A 12 12.51 -20.19 23.48
CA GLU A 12 12.85 -20.18 22.05
C GLU A 12 12.95 -21.58 21.46
N GLN A 13 13.52 -22.54 22.22
CA GLN A 13 13.60 -23.93 21.77
C GLN A 13 12.22 -24.58 21.64
N ILE A 14 11.30 -24.25 22.55
CA ILE A 14 9.92 -24.75 22.49
C ILE A 14 9.18 -24.11 21.31
N LEU A 15 9.31 -22.82 21.09
CA LEU A 15 8.71 -22.11 19.95
C LEU A 15 9.24 -22.66 18.63
N ALA A 16 10.56 -22.82 18.49
CA ALA A 16 11.16 -23.39 17.30
C ALA A 16 10.70 -24.84 17.04
N PHE A 17 10.54 -25.65 18.07
CA PHE A 17 10.02 -27.01 17.95
C PHE A 17 8.57 -27.03 17.47
N ILE A 18 7.72 -26.16 18.03
CA ILE A 18 6.30 -26.03 17.64
C ILE A 18 6.20 -25.55 16.18
N GLU A 19 7.05 -24.61 15.77
CA GLU A 19 7.10 -24.04 14.41
C GLU A 19 7.56 -25.06 13.35
N GLN A 20 8.49 -25.92 13.70
CA GLN A 20 9.05 -26.96 12.82
C GLN A 20 8.22 -28.25 12.78
N SER A 21 7.17 -28.35 13.60
CA SER A 21 6.34 -29.56 13.69
C SER A 21 5.21 -29.51 12.64
N ASP A 22 5.18 -30.46 11.72
CA ASP A 22 4.13 -30.60 10.68
C ASP A 22 2.73 -30.90 11.27
N GLN A 23 2.65 -31.22 12.54
CA GLN A 23 1.41 -31.48 13.29
C GLN A 23 1.46 -30.73 14.63
N PRO A 24 0.29 -30.33 15.16
CA PRO A 24 0.20 -29.66 16.45
C PRO A 24 0.88 -30.46 17.57
N ALA A 25 1.88 -29.89 18.21
CA ALA A 25 2.69 -30.55 19.22
C ALA A 25 2.11 -30.41 20.61
N GLY A 26 1.70 -31.48 21.25
CA GLY A 26 1.25 -31.47 22.62
C GLY A 26 2.39 -31.56 23.64
N LYS A 27 2.05 -31.36 24.94
CA LYS A 27 3.00 -31.45 26.04
C LYS A 27 3.82 -32.77 26.05
N ARG A 28 3.19 -33.89 25.63
CA ARG A 28 3.86 -35.20 25.58
C ARG A 28 4.88 -35.27 24.46
N GLU A 29 4.57 -34.71 23.33
CA GLU A 29 5.42 -34.62 22.14
C GLU A 29 6.63 -33.73 22.42
N ILE A 30 6.42 -32.55 23.03
CA ILE A 30 7.48 -31.64 23.46
C ILE A 30 8.38 -32.34 24.51
N ALA A 31 7.79 -32.96 25.54
CA ALA A 31 8.57 -33.68 26.56
C ALA A 31 9.41 -34.84 25.99
N ARG A 32 8.88 -35.52 24.95
CA ARG A 32 9.59 -36.63 24.26
C ARG A 32 10.72 -36.10 23.38
N ALA A 33 10.47 -35.03 22.64
CA ALA A 33 11.45 -34.42 21.75
C ALA A 33 12.68 -33.90 22.50
N PHE A 34 12.46 -33.33 23.69
CA PHE A 34 13.54 -32.84 24.55
C PHE A 34 14.05 -33.86 25.57
N GLY A 35 13.55 -35.10 25.55
CA GLY A 35 14.06 -36.20 26.39
C GLY A 35 13.84 -35.98 27.90
N LEU A 36 12.78 -35.28 28.30
CA LEU A 36 12.55 -34.85 29.68
C LEU A 36 12.14 -36.02 30.62
N SER A 37 12.75 -36.07 31.79
CA SER A 37 12.42 -36.96 32.90
C SER A 37 11.04 -36.64 33.51
N ALA A 38 10.52 -37.51 34.34
CA ALA A 38 9.25 -37.31 35.01
C ALA A 38 9.19 -36.04 35.87
N GLN A 39 10.32 -35.66 36.48
CA GLN A 39 10.45 -34.51 37.35
C GLN A 39 10.51 -33.20 36.53
N GLU A 40 11.22 -33.23 35.39
CA GLU A 40 11.32 -32.07 34.47
C GLU A 40 10.00 -31.79 33.71
N LYS A 41 9.12 -32.77 33.54
CA LYS A 41 7.78 -32.59 32.99
C LYS A 41 6.87 -31.68 33.83
N ILE A 42 7.16 -31.58 35.13
CA ILE A 42 6.45 -30.66 36.04
C ILE A 42 6.90 -29.22 35.71
N GLY A 43 8.22 -29.01 35.56
CA GLY A 43 8.78 -27.72 35.13
C GLY A 43 8.32 -27.30 33.73
N LEU A 44 8.28 -28.24 32.77
CA LEU A 44 7.74 -27.99 31.45
C LEU A 44 6.26 -27.53 31.51
N LYS A 45 5.44 -28.12 32.40
CA LYS A 45 4.04 -27.71 32.56
C LYS A 45 3.91 -26.26 33.05
N ALA A 46 4.76 -25.85 33.98
CA ALA A 46 4.80 -24.46 34.46
C ALA A 46 5.26 -23.51 33.34
N LEU A 47 6.34 -23.86 32.64
CA LEU A 47 6.89 -23.09 31.54
C LEU A 47 5.88 -22.89 30.39
N LEU A 48 5.21 -23.96 29.93
CA LEU A 48 4.16 -23.89 28.91
C LEU A 48 2.95 -23.07 29.38
N LYS A 49 2.65 -23.09 30.66
CA LYS A 49 1.60 -22.24 31.23
C LYS A 49 2.00 -20.77 31.19
N ASP A 50 3.23 -20.46 31.60
CA ASP A 50 3.74 -19.09 31.57
C ASP A 50 3.82 -18.55 30.13
N MET A 51 4.27 -19.38 29.17
CA MET A 51 4.29 -19.03 27.74
C MET A 51 2.88 -18.81 27.18
N ALA A 52 1.89 -19.59 27.58
CA ALA A 52 0.49 -19.38 27.20
C ALA A 52 -0.10 -18.13 27.88
N ASP A 53 0.26 -17.91 29.15
CA ASP A 53 -0.15 -16.71 29.90
C ASP A 53 0.44 -15.41 29.32
N GLU A 54 1.61 -15.50 28.70
CA GLU A 54 2.29 -14.42 27.97
C GLU A 54 1.82 -14.30 26.51
N GLY A 55 0.99 -15.23 26.03
CA GLY A 55 0.47 -15.20 24.64
C GLY A 55 1.48 -15.65 23.59
N LEU A 56 2.53 -16.40 23.97
CA LEU A 56 3.54 -16.93 23.05
C LEU A 56 3.10 -18.23 22.38
N ILE A 57 2.24 -18.99 23.03
CA ILE A 57 1.67 -20.25 22.53
C ILE A 57 0.19 -20.36 22.91
N ASP A 58 -0.59 -21.04 22.09
CA ASP A 58 -1.98 -21.39 22.36
C ASP A 58 -2.22 -22.90 22.33
N SER A 59 -3.25 -23.37 23.05
CA SER A 59 -3.64 -24.76 23.08
C SER A 59 -4.81 -24.99 22.11
N ALA A 60 -4.57 -25.78 21.05
CA ALA A 60 -5.63 -26.22 20.13
C ALA A 60 -6.56 -27.27 20.78
N PRO A 61 -7.76 -27.49 20.20
CA PRO A 61 -8.60 -28.62 20.53
C PRO A 61 -7.81 -29.93 20.47
N GLY A 62 -7.72 -30.67 21.60
CA GLY A 62 -6.90 -31.85 21.70
C GLY A 62 -5.60 -31.69 22.50
N ARG A 63 -5.35 -30.56 23.16
CA ARG A 63 -4.20 -30.28 24.02
C ARG A 63 -2.86 -30.16 23.27
N ALA A 64 -2.89 -29.78 22.00
CA ALA A 64 -1.69 -29.42 21.26
C ALA A 64 -1.42 -27.90 21.35
N PHE A 65 -0.16 -27.49 21.19
CA PHE A 65 0.28 -26.10 21.24
C PHE A 65 0.66 -25.63 19.85
N HIS A 66 0.32 -24.38 19.54
CA HIS A 66 0.75 -23.68 18.34
C HIS A 66 1.55 -22.44 18.73
N LYS A 67 2.48 -22.02 17.88
CA LYS A 67 3.07 -20.68 18.01
C LYS A 67 2.00 -19.69 17.61
N MET A 68 1.56 -18.92 18.57
CA MET A 68 0.56 -17.87 18.35
C MET A 68 0.89 -16.65 19.18
N GLY A 69 0.57 -15.48 18.60
CA GLY A 69 0.14 -14.38 19.42
C GLY A 69 -1.24 -14.74 20.00
N GLY A 70 -1.31 -15.54 21.07
CA GLY A 70 -2.56 -15.94 21.71
C GLY A 70 -3.32 -14.74 22.23
N VAL A 71 -4.61 -14.95 22.64
CA VAL A 71 -5.38 -13.85 23.25
C VAL A 71 -4.71 -13.47 24.58
N PRO A 72 -4.09 -12.26 24.70
CA PRO A 72 -3.44 -11.87 25.93
C PRO A 72 -4.42 -11.86 27.10
N LYS A 73 -3.96 -12.20 28.32
CA LYS A 73 -4.79 -12.18 29.54
C LYS A 73 -5.56 -10.88 29.77
N VAL A 74 -5.04 -9.78 29.25
CA VAL A 74 -5.70 -8.48 29.23
C VAL A 74 -5.53 -7.91 27.84
N THR A 75 -6.63 -7.70 27.12
CA THR A 75 -6.60 -7.18 25.76
C THR A 75 -7.78 -6.26 25.49
N VAL A 76 -7.65 -5.44 24.43
CA VAL A 76 -8.74 -4.63 23.92
C VAL A 76 -9.55 -5.50 22.95
N LEU A 77 -10.83 -5.64 23.25
CA LEU A 77 -11.77 -6.34 22.39
C LEU A 77 -12.74 -5.35 21.75
N ARG A 78 -13.05 -5.58 20.48
CA ARG A 78 -14.15 -4.92 19.78
C ARG A 78 -15.36 -5.82 19.79
N ILE A 79 -16.50 -5.30 20.16
CA ILE A 79 -17.78 -6.02 20.11
C ILE A 79 -18.18 -6.23 18.66
N VAL A 80 -18.33 -7.48 18.23
CA VAL A 80 -18.62 -7.81 16.82
C VAL A 80 -20.05 -8.34 16.63
N ASP A 81 -20.67 -8.85 17.69
CA ASP A 81 -22.00 -9.44 17.60
C ASP A 81 -22.72 -9.43 18.95
N VAL A 82 -24.05 -9.38 18.90
CA VAL A 82 -24.95 -9.62 20.04
C VAL A 82 -26.03 -10.56 19.54
N ASP A 83 -26.03 -11.80 20.03
CA ASP A 83 -26.99 -12.83 19.60
C ASP A 83 -28.40 -12.57 20.12
N ASP A 84 -29.38 -13.31 19.58
CA ASP A 84 -30.81 -13.21 19.97
C ASP A 84 -31.04 -13.50 21.45
N GLY A 85 -30.14 -14.24 22.10
CA GLY A 85 -30.17 -14.51 23.55
C GLY A 85 -29.55 -13.39 24.39
N GLY A 86 -29.05 -12.32 23.76
CA GLY A 86 -28.39 -11.19 24.40
C GLY A 86 -26.96 -11.49 24.86
N ASN A 87 -26.31 -12.54 24.34
CA ASN A 87 -24.90 -12.75 24.60
C ASN A 87 -24.05 -11.85 23.67
N VAL A 88 -23.07 -11.22 24.27
CA VAL A 88 -22.16 -10.30 23.57
C VAL A 88 -20.90 -11.04 23.15
N TRP A 89 -20.49 -10.86 21.90
CA TRP A 89 -19.30 -11.44 21.33
C TRP A 89 -18.33 -10.36 20.88
N GLY A 90 -17.04 -10.56 21.20
CA GLY A 90 -15.99 -9.64 20.81
C GLY A 90 -14.82 -10.35 20.15
N GLN A 91 -14.02 -9.60 19.43
CA GLN A 91 -12.76 -10.05 18.83
C GLN A 91 -11.62 -9.16 19.31
N PRO A 92 -10.38 -9.69 19.47
CA PRO A 92 -9.21 -8.86 19.75
C PRO A 92 -9.03 -7.82 18.65
N GLU A 93 -8.73 -6.59 19.05
CA GLU A 93 -8.49 -5.50 18.11
C GLU A 93 -7.12 -5.64 17.39
N ARG A 94 -6.19 -6.33 18.04
CA ARG A 94 -4.91 -6.76 17.46
C ARG A 94 -4.85 -8.28 17.49
N TRP A 95 -4.64 -8.88 16.33
CA TRP A 95 -4.45 -10.31 16.16
C TRP A 95 -3.26 -10.54 15.24
N GLU A 96 -2.22 -11.21 15.76
CA GLU A 96 -0.93 -11.33 15.08
C GLU A 96 -0.62 -12.79 14.65
N ALA A 97 -1.62 -13.67 14.66
CA ALA A 97 -1.42 -15.06 14.25
C ALA A 97 -1.70 -15.26 12.76
N ASP A 98 -0.66 -15.49 11.97
CA ASP A 98 -0.79 -15.80 10.56
C ASP A 98 -1.49 -17.14 10.33
N GLY A 99 -2.53 -17.12 9.48
CA GLY A 99 -3.27 -18.32 9.08
C GLY A 99 -4.30 -18.85 10.10
N VAL A 100 -4.46 -18.19 11.25
CA VAL A 100 -5.45 -18.56 12.26
C VAL A 100 -6.59 -17.56 12.30
N PRO A 101 -7.86 -17.99 12.20
CA PRO A 101 -9.00 -17.09 12.30
C PRO A 101 -9.01 -16.32 13.61
N ILE A 102 -9.38 -15.04 13.56
CA ILE A 102 -9.50 -14.21 14.77
C ILE A 102 -10.53 -14.87 15.71
N PRO A 103 -10.17 -15.19 16.95
CA PRO A 103 -11.06 -15.86 17.88
C PRO A 103 -12.22 -14.95 18.29
N ARG A 104 -13.41 -15.55 18.41
CA ARG A 104 -14.57 -14.88 18.99
C ARG A 104 -14.63 -15.21 20.48
N LEU A 105 -14.64 -14.16 21.32
CA LEU A 105 -14.72 -14.29 22.77
C LEU A 105 -16.12 -13.92 23.25
N ARG A 106 -16.66 -14.76 24.12
CA ARG A 106 -17.91 -14.42 24.79
C ARG A 106 -17.65 -13.40 25.89
N ILE A 107 -18.30 -12.25 25.82
CA ILE A 107 -18.07 -11.16 26.78
C ILE A 107 -19.07 -11.27 27.92
N ARG A 108 -18.56 -11.30 29.15
CA ARG A 108 -19.38 -11.18 30.34
C ARG A 108 -19.48 -9.72 30.77
N GLU A 109 -20.68 -9.18 30.61
CA GLU A 109 -21.02 -7.84 31.05
C GLU A 109 -21.27 -7.79 32.56
N ARG A 110 -20.91 -6.68 33.21
CA ARG A 110 -21.30 -6.40 34.59
C ARG A 110 -22.82 -6.13 34.71
N LYS A 111 -23.41 -5.56 33.67
CA LYS A 111 -24.82 -5.23 33.55
C LYS A 111 -25.31 -5.65 32.17
N ARG A 112 -26.27 -6.56 32.09
CA ARG A 112 -26.75 -7.13 30.83
C ARG A 112 -27.30 -6.04 29.90
N GLY A 113 -26.88 -6.05 28.63
CA GLY A 113 -27.30 -5.07 27.63
C GLY A 113 -26.59 -3.72 27.72
N SER A 114 -25.43 -3.64 28.40
CA SER A 114 -24.63 -2.40 28.52
C SER A 114 -23.68 -2.18 27.35
N LEU A 115 -23.42 -3.21 26.53
CA LEU A 115 -22.48 -3.17 25.43
C LEU A 115 -23.19 -3.39 24.09
N GLY A 116 -22.81 -2.60 23.07
CA GLY A 116 -23.30 -2.68 21.69
C GLY A 116 -22.19 -3.00 20.70
N ILE A 117 -22.55 -3.45 19.49
CA ILE A 117 -21.63 -3.73 18.40
C ILE A 117 -20.80 -2.47 18.10
N GLY A 118 -19.49 -2.66 17.84
CA GLY A 118 -18.54 -1.58 17.59
C GLY A 118 -17.87 -1.02 18.85
N GLN A 119 -18.45 -1.25 20.03
CA GLN A 119 -17.84 -0.77 21.28
C GLN A 119 -16.54 -1.51 21.60
N ARG A 120 -15.62 -0.77 22.23
CA ARG A 120 -14.31 -1.27 22.64
C ARG A 120 -14.28 -1.47 24.14
N VAL A 121 -13.75 -2.59 24.57
CA VAL A 121 -13.62 -2.90 26.00
C VAL A 121 -12.23 -3.40 26.29
N LEU A 122 -11.61 -2.90 27.35
CA LEU A 122 -10.48 -3.58 27.95
C LEU A 122 -11.02 -4.71 28.79
N ALA A 123 -10.63 -5.92 28.47
CA ALA A 123 -11.15 -7.11 29.14
C ALA A 123 -10.03 -8.05 29.57
N ARG A 124 -10.25 -8.74 30.69
CA ARG A 124 -9.46 -9.89 31.10
C ARG A 124 -10.05 -11.13 30.44
N THR A 125 -9.22 -11.88 29.75
CA THR A 125 -9.61 -13.10 29.03
C THR A 125 -9.27 -14.34 29.84
N GLU A 126 -10.10 -15.34 29.74
CA GLU A 126 -9.90 -16.67 30.29
C GLU A 126 -10.41 -17.73 29.32
N GLU A 127 -9.76 -18.87 29.28
CA GLU A 127 -10.23 -20.03 28.53
C GLU A 127 -11.22 -20.83 29.39
N ALA A 128 -12.42 -21.05 28.87
CA ALA A 128 -13.46 -21.84 29.59
C ALA A 128 -14.34 -22.63 28.62
N GLY A 129 -14.47 -23.91 28.87
CA GLY A 129 -15.43 -24.77 28.15
C GLY A 129 -15.14 -24.94 26.64
N GLY A 130 -13.89 -24.92 26.23
CA GLY A 130 -13.47 -25.04 24.81
C GLY A 130 -13.61 -23.74 23.98
N GLY A 131 -13.80 -22.61 24.64
CA GLY A 131 -13.83 -21.28 24.04
C GLY A 131 -13.24 -20.21 24.95
N TRP A 132 -13.25 -18.97 24.47
CA TRP A 132 -12.74 -17.83 25.23
C TRP A 132 -13.85 -17.01 25.87
N ILE A 133 -13.67 -16.66 27.13
CA ILE A 133 -14.53 -15.74 27.88
C ILE A 133 -13.73 -14.48 28.22
N ALA A 134 -14.35 -13.33 28.07
CA ALA A 134 -13.76 -12.05 28.40
C ALA A 134 -14.58 -11.32 29.48
N HIS A 135 -13.93 -10.91 30.55
CA HIS A 135 -14.51 -10.14 31.64
C HIS A 135 -14.16 -8.67 31.46
N VAL A 136 -15.15 -7.82 31.27
CA VAL A 136 -14.96 -6.38 31.06
C VAL A 136 -14.35 -5.74 32.29
N MET A 137 -13.17 -5.16 32.14
CA MET A 137 -12.48 -4.35 33.15
C MET A 137 -12.90 -2.88 33.04
N LYS A 138 -12.88 -2.34 31.81
CA LYS A 138 -13.22 -0.95 31.50
C LYS A 138 -13.79 -0.87 30.10
N THR A 139 -14.87 -0.13 29.92
CA THR A 139 -15.32 0.28 28.59
C THR A 139 -14.42 1.41 28.13
N ILE A 140 -13.76 1.21 26.98
CA ILE A 140 -12.99 2.23 26.31
C ILE A 140 -14.01 3.06 25.55
N ALA A 141 -14.02 4.39 25.73
CA ALA A 141 -14.89 5.25 24.95
C ALA A 141 -14.70 4.91 23.46
N PRO A 142 -15.77 4.68 22.69
CA PRO A 142 -15.64 4.35 21.29
C PRO A 142 -14.82 5.44 20.61
N ALA A 143 -13.80 5.07 19.84
CA ALA A 143 -13.54 5.83 18.63
C ALA A 143 -14.86 5.71 17.87
N SER A 144 -15.58 6.80 17.70
CA SER A 144 -16.85 6.81 17.01
C SER A 144 -16.62 6.20 15.64
N GLU A 145 -17.38 5.14 15.32
CA GLU A 145 -17.25 4.50 14.01
C GLU A 145 -17.83 5.48 12.99
N GLN A 146 -16.93 6.23 12.36
CA GLN A 146 -17.29 7.23 11.36
C GLN A 146 -17.65 6.52 10.06
N VAL A 147 -18.70 7.00 9.42
CA VAL A 147 -19.16 6.52 8.13
C VAL A 147 -19.29 7.71 7.21
N LEU A 148 -18.63 7.59 6.07
CA LEU A 148 -18.78 8.54 4.99
C LEU A 148 -19.94 8.09 4.09
N GLY A 149 -20.84 9.00 3.78
CA GLY A 149 -22.01 8.71 2.95
C GLY A 149 -22.66 9.94 2.37
N VAL A 150 -23.61 9.70 1.47
CA VAL A 150 -24.42 10.74 0.86
C VAL A 150 -25.79 10.75 1.54
N LEU A 151 -26.25 11.94 1.93
CA LEU A 151 -27.58 12.13 2.50
C LEU A 151 -28.65 11.98 1.42
N ARG A 152 -29.70 11.25 1.73
CA ARG A 152 -30.89 11.10 0.91
C ARG A 152 -32.12 11.41 1.75
N GLU A 153 -33.07 12.16 1.20
CA GLU A 153 -34.36 12.39 1.82
C GLU A 153 -35.40 11.46 1.18
N GLU A 154 -36.18 10.78 2.00
CA GLU A 154 -37.31 9.96 1.57
C GLU A 154 -38.41 10.03 2.61
N ALA A 155 -39.60 10.44 2.17
CA ALA A 155 -40.77 10.62 3.01
C ALA A 155 -40.54 11.50 4.26
N GLY A 156 -39.80 12.61 4.11
CA GLY A 156 -39.47 13.56 5.18
C GLY A 156 -38.49 13.03 6.23
N ARG A 157 -37.72 11.96 5.88
CA ARG A 157 -36.68 11.41 6.73
C ARG A 157 -35.37 11.33 5.95
N PHE A 158 -34.29 11.60 6.65
CA PHE A 158 -32.94 11.50 6.07
C PHE A 158 -32.35 10.10 6.28
N TRP A 159 -31.70 9.62 5.23
CA TRP A 159 -30.97 8.36 5.18
C TRP A 159 -29.55 8.62 4.72
N LEU A 160 -28.61 7.92 5.30
CA LEU A 160 -27.21 7.92 4.89
C LEU A 160 -26.94 6.67 4.04
N THR A 161 -26.55 6.88 2.79
CA THR A 161 -26.06 5.82 1.90
C THR A 161 -24.56 5.85 1.91
N SER A 162 -23.92 4.76 2.37
CA SER A 162 -22.45 4.68 2.44
C SER A 162 -21.81 4.79 1.06
N VAL A 163 -20.68 5.49 0.96
CA VAL A 163 -19.83 5.51 -0.26
C VAL A 163 -19.02 4.24 -0.44
N ASP A 164 -18.94 3.38 0.59
CA ASP A 164 -18.28 2.09 0.49
C ASP A 164 -19.20 1.08 -0.22
N LYS A 165 -18.73 0.56 -1.37
CA LYS A 165 -19.42 -0.46 -2.17
C LYS A 165 -19.75 -1.74 -1.38
N LYS A 166 -18.98 -2.02 -0.31
CA LYS A 166 -19.15 -3.22 0.54
C LYS A 166 -20.25 -3.03 1.58
N ASP A 167 -20.52 -1.80 2.04
CA ASP A 167 -21.60 -1.50 2.99
C ASP A 167 -22.84 -0.97 2.27
N ARG A 168 -23.73 -1.89 1.92
CA ARG A 168 -24.99 -1.60 1.20
C ARG A 168 -26.14 -1.19 2.12
N ARG A 169 -25.90 -1.07 3.42
CA ARG A 169 -26.94 -0.75 4.40
C ARG A 169 -27.16 0.74 4.47
N GLU A 170 -28.40 1.16 4.26
CA GLU A 170 -28.83 2.53 4.51
C GLU A 170 -29.08 2.72 6.00
N MET A 171 -28.58 3.81 6.56
CA MET A 171 -28.77 4.17 7.97
C MET A 171 -29.68 5.39 8.08
N MET A 172 -30.69 5.32 8.94
CA MET A 172 -31.51 6.49 9.26
C MET A 172 -30.65 7.54 9.95
N VAL A 173 -30.77 8.79 9.53
CA VAL A 173 -30.02 9.91 10.12
C VAL A 173 -30.84 10.51 11.27
N SER A 174 -30.22 10.60 12.44
CA SER A 174 -30.85 11.16 13.64
C SER A 174 -30.64 12.67 13.76
N ASP A 175 -29.55 13.18 13.17
CA ASP A 175 -29.17 14.59 13.18
C ASP A 175 -28.38 14.88 11.91
N THR A 176 -28.84 15.83 11.09
CA THR A 176 -28.19 16.18 9.82
C THR A 176 -27.03 17.17 9.98
N GLY A 177 -26.85 17.76 11.16
CA GLY A 177 -25.83 18.79 11.39
C GLY A 177 -25.92 19.99 10.44
N GLY A 178 -27.10 20.25 9.85
CA GLY A 178 -27.33 21.32 8.88
C GLY A 178 -27.00 20.95 7.43
N ALA A 179 -26.69 19.67 7.15
CA ALA A 179 -26.48 19.18 5.79
C ALA A 179 -27.84 18.89 5.11
N GLU A 180 -27.84 18.99 3.79
CA GLU A 180 -29.03 18.85 2.93
C GLU A 180 -29.00 17.52 2.16
N ALA A 181 -30.15 17.13 1.58
CA ALA A 181 -30.20 15.95 0.73
C ALA A 181 -29.29 16.13 -0.50
N GLY A 182 -28.46 15.13 -0.76
CA GLY A 182 -27.44 15.16 -1.80
C GLY A 182 -26.03 15.46 -1.28
N ASP A 183 -25.88 15.99 -0.07
CA ASP A 183 -24.57 16.30 0.51
C ASP A 183 -23.79 15.03 0.87
N LEU A 184 -22.49 15.04 0.57
CA LEU A 184 -21.51 14.15 1.15
C LEU A 184 -21.23 14.57 2.59
N VAL A 185 -21.37 13.63 3.51
CA VAL A 185 -21.21 13.91 4.95
C VAL A 185 -20.39 12.83 5.63
N LEU A 186 -19.66 13.24 6.65
CA LEU A 186 -19.08 12.35 7.64
C LEU A 186 -20.07 12.23 8.81
N ALA A 187 -20.45 11.01 9.13
CA ALA A 187 -21.39 10.75 10.21
C ALA A 187 -20.84 9.72 11.19
N GLU A 188 -21.24 9.81 12.44
CA GLU A 188 -20.96 8.85 13.48
C GLU A 188 -22.13 7.88 13.62
N LYS A 189 -21.83 6.57 13.71
CA LYS A 189 -22.84 5.57 14.05
C LYS A 189 -23.29 5.76 15.50
N ALA A 190 -24.58 5.89 15.70
CA ALA A 190 -25.20 6.06 17.01
C ALA A 190 -26.31 5.01 17.22
N GLY A 191 -26.62 4.70 18.49
CA GLY A 191 -27.67 3.73 18.80
C GLY A 191 -27.18 2.30 18.98
N ARG A 192 -28.12 1.37 19.07
CA ARG A 192 -27.87 -0.08 19.28
C ARG A 192 -28.65 -0.91 18.26
N PRO A 193 -28.09 -2.04 17.79
CA PRO A 193 -28.85 -2.95 16.94
C PRO A 193 -30.18 -3.36 17.61
N PRO A 194 -31.28 -3.46 16.85
CA PRO A 194 -31.37 -3.26 15.40
C PRO A 194 -31.53 -1.80 14.95
N ARG A 195 -31.48 -0.83 15.85
CA ARG A 195 -31.74 0.61 15.57
C ARG A 195 -30.41 1.39 15.59
N ILE A 196 -29.54 1.13 14.61
CA ILE A 196 -28.36 1.95 14.37
C ILE A 196 -28.81 3.17 13.55
N THR A 197 -28.46 4.36 13.99
CA THR A 197 -28.66 5.63 13.28
C THR A 197 -27.31 6.27 12.98
N ALA A 198 -27.28 7.18 12.03
CA ALA A 198 -26.14 8.03 11.74
C ALA A 198 -26.40 9.44 12.29
N LYS A 199 -25.38 10.04 12.92
CA LYS A 199 -25.37 11.44 13.30
C LYS A 199 -24.31 12.16 12.47
N VAL A 200 -24.67 13.15 11.68
CA VAL A 200 -23.72 13.92 10.88
C VAL A 200 -22.83 14.75 11.80
N VAL A 201 -21.52 14.66 11.61
CA VAL A 201 -20.52 15.42 12.35
C VAL A 201 -19.81 16.47 11.49
N GLU A 202 -19.75 16.22 10.16
CA GLU A 202 -19.13 17.16 9.23
C GLU A 202 -19.83 17.10 7.87
N ARG A 203 -20.12 18.28 7.29
CA ARG A 203 -20.62 18.45 5.93
C ARG A 203 -19.42 18.62 5.00
N LEU A 204 -19.25 17.72 4.02
CA LEU A 204 -18.15 17.76 3.06
C LEU A 204 -18.57 18.37 1.71
N GLY A 205 -19.86 18.60 1.50
CA GLY A 205 -20.42 19.26 0.34
C GLY A 205 -20.88 18.32 -0.77
N ASP A 206 -20.77 18.75 -2.03
CA ASP A 206 -21.21 17.98 -3.18
C ASP A 206 -20.33 16.73 -3.41
N PRO A 207 -20.87 15.50 -3.36
CA PRO A 207 -20.14 14.26 -3.60
C PRO A 207 -19.55 14.16 -5.02
N PHE A 208 -20.10 14.92 -5.97
CA PHE A 208 -19.65 14.95 -7.37
C PHE A 208 -18.63 16.05 -7.64
N ALA A 209 -18.37 16.93 -6.67
CA ALA A 209 -17.30 17.89 -6.80
C ALA A 209 -15.95 17.17 -6.87
N PRO A 210 -15.07 17.51 -7.82
CA PRO A 210 -13.78 16.82 -7.99
C PRO A 210 -12.95 16.76 -6.69
N ARG A 211 -12.97 17.82 -5.88
CA ARG A 211 -12.30 17.87 -4.57
C ARG A 211 -12.83 16.88 -3.53
N SER A 212 -14.03 16.33 -3.73
CA SER A 212 -14.62 15.34 -2.83
C SER A 212 -14.03 13.94 -3.03
N PHE A 213 -13.44 13.65 -4.19
CA PHE A 213 -12.96 12.31 -4.49
C PHE A 213 -11.77 11.91 -3.61
N SER A 214 -10.82 12.81 -3.42
CA SER A 214 -9.70 12.57 -2.48
C SER A 214 -10.17 12.52 -1.03
N LEU A 215 -11.13 13.36 -0.62
CA LEU A 215 -11.71 13.30 0.73
C LEU A 215 -12.39 11.96 1.00
N ILE A 216 -13.12 11.42 0.02
CA ILE A 216 -13.71 10.09 0.12
C ILE A 216 -12.63 9.02 0.37
N ALA A 217 -11.53 9.08 -0.37
CA ALA A 217 -10.43 8.14 -0.19
C ALA A 217 -9.73 8.32 1.17
N ILE A 218 -9.44 9.57 1.58
CA ILE A 218 -8.81 9.87 2.87
C ILE A 218 -9.61 9.26 4.02
N HIS A 219 -10.92 9.48 4.05
CA HIS A 219 -11.77 8.93 5.10
C HIS A 219 -11.94 7.42 5.01
N LYS A 220 -12.17 6.88 3.80
CA LYS A 220 -12.38 5.44 3.58
C LYS A 220 -11.17 4.61 4.02
N PHE A 221 -9.97 5.08 3.72
CA PHE A 221 -8.72 4.40 4.02
C PHE A 221 -8.10 4.85 5.36
N GLU A 222 -8.83 5.66 6.14
CA GLU A 222 -8.37 6.18 7.44
C GLU A 222 -6.97 6.82 7.35
N ILE A 223 -6.73 7.61 6.30
CA ILE A 223 -5.47 8.32 6.11
C ILE A 223 -5.43 9.51 7.07
N PRO A 224 -4.39 9.62 7.93
CA PRO A 224 -4.26 10.76 8.82
C PRO A 224 -3.99 12.05 8.02
N ASP A 225 -4.96 12.94 7.93
CA ASP A 225 -4.87 14.20 7.16
C ASP A 225 -4.55 15.44 8.00
N ARG A 226 -4.73 15.35 9.32
CA ARG A 226 -4.44 16.45 10.26
C ARG A 226 -3.26 16.11 11.15
N PHE A 227 -2.38 17.07 11.39
CA PHE A 227 -1.30 16.95 12.36
C PHE A 227 -1.79 17.30 13.76
N GLN A 228 -1.15 16.69 14.77
CA GLN A 228 -1.42 17.06 16.16
C GLN A 228 -0.83 18.45 16.45
N PRO A 229 -1.44 19.24 17.35
CA PRO A 229 -0.91 20.57 17.70
C PRO A 229 0.56 20.55 18.15
N GLU A 230 0.94 19.57 18.96
CA GLU A 230 2.31 19.39 19.45
C GLU A 230 3.30 19.13 18.29
N THR A 231 2.85 18.46 17.25
CA THR A 231 3.64 18.21 16.03
C THR A 231 3.91 19.51 15.28
N LEU A 232 2.89 20.37 15.14
CA LEU A 232 3.01 21.66 14.46
C LEU A 232 3.91 22.62 15.23
N GLU A 233 3.73 22.73 16.55
CA GLU A 233 4.57 23.54 17.43
C GLU A 233 6.05 23.10 17.39
N GLU A 234 6.29 21.80 17.40
CA GLU A 234 7.64 21.26 17.27
C GLU A 234 8.23 21.57 15.89
N ALA A 235 7.46 21.41 14.80
CA ALA A 235 7.90 21.71 13.45
C ALA A 235 8.33 23.17 13.28
N GLU A 236 7.55 24.12 13.80
CA GLU A 236 7.90 25.54 13.81
C GLU A 236 9.19 25.84 14.57
N ARG A 237 9.41 25.13 15.68
CA ARG A 237 10.63 25.29 16.51
C ARG A 237 11.86 24.76 15.79
N VAL A 238 11.80 23.53 15.25
CA VAL A 238 12.96 22.92 14.60
C VAL A 238 13.28 23.56 13.24
N ALA A 239 12.29 24.13 12.56
CA ALA A 239 12.52 24.84 11.29
C ALA A 239 13.42 26.07 11.44
N ARG A 240 13.51 26.65 12.64
CA ARG A 240 14.34 27.83 12.93
C ARG A 240 15.74 27.49 13.44
N GLN A 241 16.07 26.20 13.59
CA GLN A 241 17.39 25.81 14.09
C GLN A 241 18.48 26.07 13.04
N PRO A 242 19.68 26.54 13.44
CA PRO A 242 20.80 26.70 12.52
C PRO A 242 21.28 25.34 12.02
N LEU A 243 21.84 25.30 10.80
CA LEU A 243 22.31 24.07 10.17
C LEU A 243 23.52 23.43 10.88
N GLY A 244 24.26 24.20 11.69
CA GLY A 244 25.48 23.75 12.35
C GLY A 244 26.73 23.91 11.46
N ASP A 245 27.90 23.99 12.11
CA ASP A 245 29.19 24.26 11.44
C ASP A 245 29.94 22.97 11.05
N ASP A 246 29.49 21.80 11.50
CA ASP A 246 30.18 20.52 11.28
C ASP A 246 29.80 19.83 9.96
N ARG A 247 29.16 20.54 9.02
CA ARG A 247 28.74 20.02 7.73
C ARG A 247 29.80 20.22 6.66
N GLU A 248 29.97 19.23 5.78
CA GLU A 248 30.75 19.37 4.55
C GLU A 248 30.14 20.48 3.69
N ASP A 249 30.93 21.43 3.27
CA ASP A 249 30.47 22.54 2.42
C ASP A 249 30.50 22.13 0.95
N LEU A 250 29.32 22.00 0.33
CA LEU A 250 29.15 21.65 -1.07
C LEU A 250 28.47 22.77 -1.87
N ARG A 251 28.40 23.98 -1.33
CA ARG A 251 27.70 25.13 -1.95
C ARG A 251 28.30 25.64 -3.23
N ASP A 252 29.61 25.40 -3.44
CA ASP A 252 30.32 25.82 -4.64
C ASP A 252 30.11 24.87 -5.84
N LEU A 253 29.53 23.72 -5.64
CA LEU A 253 29.24 22.79 -6.72
C LEU A 253 27.90 23.12 -7.39
N PRO A 254 27.80 23.05 -8.73
CA PRO A 254 26.56 23.29 -9.45
C PRO A 254 25.61 22.08 -9.34
N ILE A 255 25.17 21.82 -8.11
CA ILE A 255 24.21 20.76 -7.81
C ILE A 255 22.82 21.19 -8.30
N VAL A 256 22.09 20.32 -8.95
CA VAL A 256 20.76 20.60 -9.49
C VAL A 256 19.75 19.55 -9.01
N ALA A 257 18.51 19.95 -8.75
CA ALA A 257 17.38 19.05 -8.63
C ALA A 257 16.64 19.00 -9.98
N ILE A 258 16.19 17.81 -10.37
CA ILE A 258 15.41 17.60 -11.60
C ILE A 258 14.13 16.86 -11.23
N ASP A 259 12.99 17.55 -11.28
CA ASP A 259 11.71 17.11 -10.72
C ASP A 259 10.53 17.47 -11.66
N PRO A 260 9.29 17.03 -11.36
CA PRO A 260 8.11 17.60 -12.01
C PRO A 260 8.00 19.12 -11.79
N VAL A 261 7.48 19.84 -12.78
CA VAL A 261 7.35 21.31 -12.74
C VAL A 261 6.52 21.82 -11.53
N ASP A 262 5.63 21.00 -11.00
CA ASP A 262 4.75 21.31 -9.88
C ASP A 262 5.23 20.74 -8.53
N ALA A 263 6.44 20.17 -8.48
CA ALA A 263 7.05 19.66 -7.26
C ALA A 263 7.32 20.79 -6.24
N ARG A 264 7.10 20.52 -4.96
CA ARG A 264 7.37 21.43 -3.84
C ARG A 264 8.29 20.83 -2.78
N ASP A 265 8.36 19.51 -2.73
CA ASP A 265 9.10 18.69 -1.77
C ASP A 265 10.28 18.02 -2.48
N HIS A 266 11.32 18.82 -2.79
CA HIS A 266 12.52 18.33 -3.44
C HIS A 266 13.38 17.54 -2.46
N ASP A 267 13.28 16.22 -2.53
CA ASP A 267 14.03 15.30 -1.68
C ASP A 267 15.49 15.16 -2.09
N ASP A 268 15.79 15.25 -3.40
CA ASP A 268 17.07 14.89 -3.98
C ASP A 268 17.61 15.93 -4.97
N ALA A 269 18.93 15.99 -5.01
CA ALA A 269 19.66 16.77 -5.99
C ALA A 269 20.95 16.04 -6.37
N VAL A 270 21.44 16.29 -7.58
CA VAL A 270 22.51 15.51 -8.18
C VAL A 270 23.59 16.39 -8.79
N TRP A 271 24.81 15.87 -8.77
CA TRP A 271 25.99 16.44 -9.41
C TRP A 271 26.91 15.32 -9.87
N ALA A 272 27.60 15.52 -10.98
CA ALA A 272 28.65 14.62 -11.47
C ALA A 272 29.78 15.37 -12.13
N ALA A 273 30.95 14.74 -12.11
CA ALA A 273 32.15 15.20 -12.84
C ALA A 273 33.05 14.00 -13.16
N PRO A 274 33.94 14.11 -14.20
CA PRO A 274 34.98 13.11 -14.39
C PRO A 274 35.83 12.92 -13.14
N ASP A 275 36.26 11.67 -12.89
CA ASP A 275 37.08 11.35 -11.71
C ASP A 275 38.57 11.65 -12.02
N ASP A 276 39.21 12.39 -11.13
CA ASP A 276 40.64 12.69 -11.22
C ASP A 276 41.51 11.58 -10.61
N ASP A 277 40.92 10.56 -9.97
CA ASP A 277 41.67 9.46 -9.36
C ASP A 277 42.30 8.59 -10.43
N PRO A 278 43.69 8.51 -10.52
CA PRO A 278 44.35 7.64 -11.47
C PRO A 278 43.96 6.15 -11.34
N ALA A 279 43.43 5.73 -10.15
CA ALA A 279 42.93 4.40 -9.92
C ALA A 279 41.52 4.18 -10.49
N ASN A 280 40.86 5.22 -11.01
CA ASN A 280 39.55 5.16 -11.65
C ASN A 280 39.58 5.86 -13.04
N PRO A 281 40.42 5.40 -13.98
CA PRO A 281 40.56 6.04 -15.27
C PRO A 281 39.23 6.04 -16.04
N GLU A 282 38.91 7.15 -16.68
CA GLU A 282 37.65 7.36 -17.41
C GLU A 282 36.40 7.15 -16.55
N GLY A 283 36.56 7.18 -15.21
CA GLY A 283 35.45 7.06 -14.26
C GLY A 283 34.86 8.41 -13.90
N TRP A 284 33.89 8.38 -13.00
CA TRP A 284 33.09 9.51 -12.59
C TRP A 284 33.05 9.66 -11.09
N ARG A 285 32.97 10.89 -10.61
CA ARG A 285 32.52 11.24 -9.26
C ARG A 285 31.09 11.75 -9.35
N ALA A 286 30.21 11.21 -8.54
CA ALA A 286 28.84 11.69 -8.44
C ALA A 286 28.50 11.98 -6.98
N ILE A 287 27.66 13.00 -6.76
CA ILE A 287 27.10 13.35 -5.46
C ILE A 287 25.58 13.32 -5.59
N ILE A 288 24.95 12.53 -4.76
CA ILE A 288 23.51 12.52 -4.58
C ILE A 288 23.24 13.13 -3.20
N ALA A 289 22.77 14.36 -3.20
CA ALA A 289 22.42 15.09 -1.98
C ALA A 289 20.95 14.87 -1.69
N ILE A 290 20.65 14.28 -0.52
CA ILE A 290 19.29 14.01 -0.07
C ILE A 290 18.97 14.89 1.12
N ALA A 291 17.78 15.46 1.17
CA ALA A 291 17.29 16.26 2.29
C ALA A 291 17.56 15.58 3.63
N ASP A 292 18.30 16.23 4.55
CA ASP A 292 18.64 15.66 5.85
C ASP A 292 17.46 15.81 6.84
N VAL A 293 16.39 15.09 6.56
CA VAL A 293 15.18 15.06 7.40
C VAL A 293 15.51 14.59 8.81
N SER A 294 16.51 13.70 8.98
CA SER A 294 16.94 13.19 10.28
C SER A 294 17.52 14.28 11.20
N PHE A 295 17.94 15.41 10.64
CA PHE A 295 18.39 16.59 11.36
C PHE A 295 17.22 17.29 12.08
N TYR A 296 16.07 17.39 11.44
CA TYR A 296 14.87 18.06 11.96
C TYR A 296 13.97 17.10 12.75
N VAL A 297 13.80 15.88 12.27
CA VAL A 297 12.88 14.87 12.82
C VAL A 297 13.65 13.89 13.70
N ARG A 298 13.76 14.21 14.98
CA ARG A 298 14.50 13.39 15.95
C ARG A 298 13.71 12.15 16.38
N PRO A 299 14.39 11.00 16.63
CA PRO A 299 13.72 9.80 17.12
C PRO A 299 12.87 10.04 18.37
N GLY A 300 11.62 9.61 18.37
CA GLY A 300 10.68 9.71 19.49
C GLY A 300 10.03 11.08 19.69
N SER A 301 10.35 12.09 18.87
CA SER A 301 9.74 13.42 18.89
C SER A 301 8.25 13.37 18.49
N ALA A 302 7.52 14.46 18.65
CA ALA A 302 6.12 14.54 18.22
C ALA A 302 5.99 14.40 16.71
N ILE A 303 6.89 15.06 15.95
CA ILE A 303 6.94 14.94 14.48
C ILE A 303 7.22 13.48 14.07
N ASP A 304 8.17 12.83 14.74
CA ASP A 304 8.52 11.43 14.45
C ASP A 304 7.35 10.47 14.67
N LYS A 305 6.62 10.64 15.77
CA LYS A 305 5.43 9.81 16.07
C LYS A 305 4.33 9.99 15.04
N ASP A 306 4.10 11.21 14.57
CA ASP A 306 3.13 11.49 13.53
C ASP A 306 3.60 10.96 12.17
N ALA A 307 4.87 11.16 11.78
CA ALA A 307 5.46 10.64 10.56
C ALA A 307 5.40 9.09 10.51
N ARG A 308 5.73 8.43 11.63
CA ARG A 308 5.64 6.97 11.76
C ARG A 308 4.20 6.45 11.58
N ARG A 309 3.20 7.14 12.13
CA ARG A 309 1.78 6.79 11.99
C ARG A 309 1.27 6.97 10.56
N ARG A 310 1.79 7.95 9.82
CA ARG A 310 1.47 8.23 8.42
C ARG A 310 2.17 7.24 7.48
N GLY A 311 3.45 6.95 7.75
CA GLY A 311 4.30 6.04 6.99
C GLY A 311 4.85 6.64 5.70
N ASN A 312 4.02 7.35 4.95
CA ASN A 312 4.38 8.05 3.72
C ASN A 312 3.41 9.19 3.41
N SER A 313 3.84 10.09 2.52
CA SER A 313 2.93 11.06 1.89
C SER A 313 2.01 10.36 0.90
N VAL A 314 0.80 10.89 0.70
CA VAL A 314 -0.19 10.37 -0.25
C VAL A 314 -0.51 11.45 -1.29
N TYR A 315 -0.38 11.10 -2.56
CA TYR A 315 -0.49 12.05 -3.67
C TYR A 315 -1.78 11.85 -4.46
N PHE A 316 -2.73 12.75 -4.25
CA PHE A 316 -3.96 12.79 -5.01
C PHE A 316 -3.86 13.80 -6.16
N PRO A 317 -4.69 13.69 -7.21
CA PRO A 317 -4.66 14.66 -8.31
C PRO A 317 -4.92 16.11 -7.89
N ASP A 318 -5.66 16.34 -6.79
CA ASP A 318 -6.06 17.65 -6.31
C ASP A 318 -5.31 18.12 -5.05
N ARG A 319 -4.65 17.22 -4.34
CA ARG A 319 -3.93 17.54 -3.09
C ARG A 319 -2.89 16.50 -2.71
N VAL A 320 -1.99 16.90 -1.84
CA VAL A 320 -1.06 16.02 -1.15
C VAL A 320 -1.45 15.93 0.32
N VAL A 321 -1.47 14.72 0.89
CA VAL A 321 -1.50 14.51 2.35
C VAL A 321 -0.06 14.20 2.78
N PRO A 322 0.70 15.17 3.29
CA PRO A 322 2.12 15.02 3.52
C PRO A 322 2.41 14.19 4.75
N MET A 323 3.55 13.48 4.74
CA MET A 323 4.07 12.76 5.91
C MET A 323 4.55 13.72 7.01
N LEU A 324 5.12 14.85 6.62
CA LEU A 324 5.65 15.89 7.50
C LEU A 324 4.86 17.20 7.33
N PRO A 325 4.77 18.05 8.37
CA PRO A 325 4.20 19.41 8.23
C PRO A 325 4.84 20.21 7.09
N GLU A 326 4.04 21.04 6.38
CA GLU A 326 4.50 21.78 5.19
C GLU A 326 5.72 22.67 5.43
N ILE A 327 5.85 23.25 6.64
CA ILE A 327 7.04 24.03 7.02
C ILE A 327 8.33 23.20 6.98
N LEU A 328 8.23 21.87 7.08
CA LEU A 328 9.36 20.96 6.90
C LEU A 328 9.39 20.43 5.46
N SER A 329 8.31 19.80 4.98
CA SER A 329 8.30 19.09 3.72
C SER A 329 8.44 19.99 2.48
N ALA A 330 7.81 21.15 2.49
CA ALA A 330 7.80 22.07 1.37
C ALA A 330 8.71 23.30 1.58
N ASP A 331 9.38 23.40 2.73
CA ASP A 331 10.27 24.51 3.01
C ASP A 331 11.65 24.05 3.48
N VAL A 332 11.94 23.95 4.80
CA VAL A 332 13.31 23.82 5.29
C VAL A 332 14.00 22.50 4.94
N CYS A 333 13.25 21.41 4.75
CA CYS A 333 13.82 20.16 4.25
C CYS A 333 13.94 20.14 2.71
N SER A 334 13.05 20.83 1.99
CA SER A 334 13.07 20.84 0.52
C SER A 334 14.33 21.51 -0.02
N LEU A 335 15.03 20.85 -0.93
CA LEU A 335 16.26 21.35 -1.56
C LEU A 335 15.90 22.41 -2.62
N LYS A 336 16.01 23.68 -2.24
CA LYS A 336 15.61 24.82 -3.06
C LYS A 336 16.80 25.54 -3.68
N GLU A 337 16.58 26.06 -4.90
CA GLU A 337 17.53 26.89 -5.62
C GLU A 337 17.96 28.11 -4.81
N GLY A 338 19.27 28.36 -4.74
CA GLY A 338 19.86 29.55 -4.12
C GLY A 338 19.81 29.62 -2.59
N GLU A 339 19.22 28.60 -1.92
CA GLU A 339 19.10 28.56 -0.46
C GLU A 339 20.01 27.50 0.16
N ASP A 340 20.58 27.82 1.33
CA ASP A 340 21.39 26.85 2.09
C ASP A 340 20.47 25.79 2.72
N ARG A 341 20.73 24.53 2.42
CA ARG A 341 19.94 23.39 2.90
C ARG A 341 20.82 22.31 3.50
N ALA A 342 20.31 21.69 4.57
CA ALA A 342 20.91 20.51 5.16
C ALA A 342 20.68 19.28 4.26
N ALA A 343 21.75 18.59 3.92
CA ALA A 343 21.71 17.37 3.13
C ALA A 343 22.49 16.23 3.80
N LEU A 344 22.06 14.99 3.56
CA LEU A 344 22.86 13.78 3.71
C LEU A 344 23.37 13.39 2.33
N ALA A 345 24.63 13.66 2.07
CA ALA A 345 25.25 13.48 0.77
C ALA A 345 25.83 12.06 0.62
N CYS A 346 25.45 11.39 -0.45
CA CYS A 346 26.05 10.13 -0.91
C CYS A 346 27.05 10.46 -2.01
N HIS A 347 28.33 10.28 -1.71
CA HIS A 347 29.43 10.43 -2.68
C HIS A 347 29.71 9.08 -3.31
N LEU A 348 29.71 9.03 -4.63
CA LEU A 348 29.97 7.82 -5.41
C LEU A 348 31.22 8.00 -6.28
N GLN A 349 32.08 6.98 -6.33
CA GLN A 349 33.01 6.77 -7.44
C GLN A 349 32.41 5.71 -8.37
N VAL A 350 32.19 6.08 -9.61
CA VAL A 350 31.59 5.24 -10.65
C VAL A 350 32.68 4.92 -11.68
N THR A 351 32.85 3.64 -11.99
CA THR A 351 33.80 3.22 -13.04
C THR A 351 33.24 3.59 -14.42
N LYS A 352 34.11 3.57 -15.45
CA LYS A 352 33.70 3.71 -16.85
C LYS A 352 32.59 2.74 -17.32
N ASP A 353 32.47 1.59 -16.64
CA ASP A 353 31.44 0.57 -16.89
C ASP A 353 30.23 0.74 -15.97
N GLY A 354 30.11 1.86 -15.26
CA GLY A 354 28.96 2.18 -14.40
C GLY A 354 28.90 1.42 -13.08
N LYS A 355 29.97 0.70 -12.69
CA LYS A 355 30.00 0.01 -11.40
C LYS A 355 30.40 0.95 -10.27
N LEU A 356 29.75 0.80 -9.11
CA LEU A 356 30.13 1.54 -7.90
C LEU A 356 31.46 0.99 -7.36
N LYS A 357 32.53 1.78 -7.50
CA LYS A 357 33.88 1.45 -7.01
C LYS A 357 33.97 1.71 -5.50
N SER A 358 33.52 2.86 -5.06
CA SER A 358 33.47 3.25 -3.66
C SER A 358 32.32 4.23 -3.39
N PHE A 359 31.96 4.36 -2.13
CA PHE A 359 30.96 5.32 -1.68
C PHE A 359 31.24 5.77 -0.25
N ARG A 360 30.82 6.98 0.09
CA ARG A 360 30.85 7.53 1.45
C ARG A 360 29.62 8.42 1.69
N PHE A 361 29.26 8.56 2.94
CA PHE A 361 28.15 9.40 3.39
C PHE A 361 28.65 10.51 4.29
N THR A 362 28.15 11.72 4.10
CA THR A 362 28.47 12.89 4.91
C THR A 362 27.24 13.74 5.14
N ARG A 363 27.17 14.43 6.25
CA ARG A 363 26.24 15.55 6.38
C ARG A 363 26.85 16.76 5.71
N ALA A 364 26.12 17.37 4.81
CA ALA A 364 26.56 18.50 4.02
C ALA A 364 25.61 19.69 4.13
N VAL A 365 26.12 20.87 3.80
CA VAL A 365 25.34 22.03 3.42
C VAL A 365 25.43 22.17 1.90
N VAL A 366 24.28 22.28 1.26
CA VAL A 366 24.17 22.46 -0.20
C VAL A 366 23.44 23.77 -0.52
N ARG A 367 23.74 24.34 -1.68
CA ARG A 367 22.98 25.43 -2.28
C ARG A 367 22.78 25.08 -3.73
N LEU A 368 21.56 24.76 -4.13
CA LEU A 368 21.30 24.32 -5.49
C LEU A 368 21.51 25.46 -6.49
N ALA A 369 22.11 25.11 -7.62
CA ALA A 369 22.26 26.02 -8.75
C ALA A 369 20.94 26.22 -9.50
N ALA A 370 20.06 25.21 -9.52
CA ALA A 370 18.72 25.29 -10.08
C ALA A 370 17.83 24.14 -9.61
N ASN A 371 16.50 24.38 -9.60
CA ASN A 371 15.46 23.36 -9.68
C ASN A 371 14.93 23.35 -11.12
N ILE A 372 15.09 22.24 -11.84
CA ILE A 372 14.82 22.13 -13.29
C ILE A 372 13.69 21.13 -13.51
N ALA A 373 12.73 21.45 -14.37
CA ALA A 373 11.71 20.49 -14.77
C ALA A 373 12.31 19.37 -15.65
N TYR A 374 11.77 18.14 -15.58
CA TYR A 374 12.24 17.02 -16.41
C TYR A 374 12.24 17.37 -17.90
N GLU A 375 11.19 18.04 -18.37
CA GLU A 375 11.00 18.46 -19.74
C GLU A 375 12.05 19.48 -20.16
N ASP A 376 12.36 20.46 -19.28
CA ASP A 376 13.36 21.51 -19.54
C ASP A 376 14.79 20.95 -19.52
N ALA A 377 15.10 20.03 -18.59
CA ALA A 377 16.39 19.35 -18.56
C ALA A 377 16.61 18.53 -19.83
N GLN A 378 15.58 17.81 -20.29
CA GLN A 378 15.64 17.05 -21.54
C GLN A 378 15.83 17.97 -22.74
N ALA A 379 15.01 19.01 -22.90
CA ALA A 379 15.10 19.96 -23.99
C ALA A 379 16.45 20.69 -24.02
N ALA A 380 17.04 20.96 -22.85
CA ALA A 380 18.37 21.59 -22.77
C ALA A 380 19.48 20.66 -23.30
N ILE A 381 19.42 19.36 -22.99
CA ILE A 381 20.40 18.38 -23.50
C ILE A 381 20.21 18.11 -24.98
N ASP A 382 18.98 18.08 -25.48
CA ASP A 382 18.65 17.87 -26.88
C ASP A 382 18.96 19.10 -27.77
N GLY A 383 19.30 20.23 -27.12
CA GLY A 383 19.63 21.49 -27.81
C GLY A 383 18.41 22.29 -28.28
N GLU A 384 17.21 21.91 -27.79
CA GLU A 384 15.95 22.61 -28.08
C GLU A 384 15.74 23.82 -27.16
N LEU A 385 16.32 23.79 -25.95
CA LEU A 385 16.29 24.87 -24.96
C LEU A 385 17.72 25.33 -24.61
N SER A 386 17.98 26.61 -24.64
CA SER A 386 19.25 27.18 -24.11
C SER A 386 19.15 27.33 -22.61
N HIS A 387 19.93 26.57 -21.86
CA HIS A 387 19.98 26.66 -20.39
C HIS A 387 21.41 26.92 -19.91
N PRO A 388 21.65 27.85 -18.96
CA PRO A 388 23.01 28.26 -18.56
C PRO A 388 23.80 27.11 -17.91
N LEU A 389 23.16 26.14 -17.33
CA LEU A 389 23.77 24.99 -16.66
C LEU A 389 23.93 23.76 -17.58
N THR A 390 23.62 23.86 -18.88
CA THR A 390 23.72 22.73 -19.81
C THR A 390 25.11 22.11 -19.78
N GLU A 391 26.16 22.91 -19.99
CA GLU A 391 27.53 22.40 -20.09
C GLU A 391 28.18 22.14 -18.72
N THR A 392 27.80 22.90 -17.68
CA THR A 392 28.46 22.84 -16.36
C THR A 392 27.85 21.87 -15.39
N ALA A 393 26.56 21.54 -15.55
CA ALA A 393 25.85 20.62 -14.69
C ALA A 393 25.17 19.46 -15.45
N LEU A 394 24.36 19.76 -16.48
CA LEU A 394 23.55 18.72 -17.13
C LEU A 394 24.40 17.75 -17.97
N ARG A 395 25.33 18.27 -18.79
CA ARG A 395 26.19 17.43 -19.65
C ARG A 395 26.97 16.39 -18.83
N PRO A 396 27.72 16.78 -17.76
CA PRO A 396 28.43 15.83 -16.92
C PRO A 396 27.50 14.79 -16.27
N LEU A 397 26.25 15.16 -15.90
CA LEU A 397 25.25 14.23 -15.37
C LEU A 397 24.86 13.20 -16.43
N TRP A 398 24.59 13.62 -17.67
CA TRP A 398 24.22 12.70 -18.75
C TRP A 398 25.38 11.79 -19.14
N ASP A 399 26.60 12.30 -19.19
CA ASP A 399 27.80 11.52 -19.52
C ASP A 399 28.06 10.42 -18.44
N CYS A 400 27.96 10.75 -17.15
CA CYS A 400 28.05 9.80 -16.07
C CYS A 400 26.88 8.79 -16.09
N TRP A 401 25.67 9.28 -16.38
CA TRP A 401 24.50 8.42 -16.51
C TRP A 401 24.64 7.40 -17.63
N ALA A 402 25.29 7.73 -18.73
CA ALA A 402 25.54 6.76 -19.81
C ALA A 402 26.29 5.52 -19.31
N ALA A 403 27.24 5.69 -18.37
CA ALA A 403 27.90 4.56 -17.72
C ALA A 403 26.97 3.79 -16.78
N LEU A 404 26.18 4.50 -15.96
CA LEU A 404 25.18 3.87 -15.06
C LEU A 404 24.11 3.10 -15.83
N ALA A 405 23.61 3.67 -16.93
CA ALA A 405 22.64 3.04 -17.82
C ALA A 405 23.19 1.73 -18.43
N LYS A 406 24.45 1.75 -18.88
CA LYS A 406 25.12 0.53 -19.36
C LYS A 406 25.16 -0.55 -18.27
N ALA A 407 25.55 -0.19 -17.04
CA ALA A 407 25.58 -1.15 -15.93
C ALA A 407 24.17 -1.65 -15.54
N ARG A 408 23.14 -0.83 -15.70
CA ARG A 408 21.75 -1.27 -15.56
C ARG A 408 21.40 -2.30 -16.63
N ASP A 409 21.69 -2.01 -17.89
CA ASP A 409 21.37 -2.89 -19.01
C ASP A 409 22.10 -4.24 -18.89
N ASP A 410 23.37 -4.23 -18.49
CA ASP A 410 24.16 -5.44 -18.19
C ASP A 410 23.55 -6.28 -17.04
N ARG A 411 22.83 -5.65 -16.11
CA ARG A 411 22.14 -6.30 -14.99
C ARG A 411 20.79 -6.91 -15.39
N GLU A 412 20.23 -6.49 -16.53
CA GLU A 412 18.95 -6.94 -17.08
C GLU A 412 17.79 -6.87 -16.05
N PRO A 413 17.47 -5.69 -15.47
CA PRO A 413 16.28 -5.57 -14.61
C PRO A 413 15.02 -5.89 -15.39
N LEU A 414 13.91 -6.16 -14.69
CA LEU A 414 12.61 -6.35 -15.34
C LEU A 414 12.17 -5.06 -16.05
N ASP A 415 12.07 -5.12 -17.36
CA ASP A 415 11.67 -3.98 -18.19
C ASP A 415 10.22 -4.16 -18.66
N LEU A 416 9.30 -3.51 -17.95
CA LEU A 416 7.88 -3.46 -18.30
C LEU A 416 7.54 -2.03 -18.70
N ASP A 417 7.46 -1.79 -20.00
CA ASP A 417 7.03 -0.49 -20.54
C ASP A 417 5.50 -0.40 -20.53
N LEU A 418 4.94 -0.26 -19.33
CA LEU A 418 3.50 -0.07 -19.14
C LEU A 418 3.21 1.42 -18.96
N PRO A 419 2.29 1.99 -19.75
CA PRO A 419 2.01 3.42 -19.69
C PRO A 419 1.37 3.80 -18.35
N GLU A 420 2.02 4.70 -17.61
CA GLU A 420 1.42 5.39 -16.48
C GLU A 420 0.45 6.47 -16.98
N ARG A 421 -0.69 6.62 -16.31
CA ARG A 421 -1.69 7.63 -16.66
C ARG A 421 -1.62 8.80 -15.69
N ARG A 422 -1.66 10.00 -16.24
CA ARG A 422 -1.78 11.24 -15.47
C ARG A 422 -3.16 11.85 -15.70
N VAL A 423 -3.87 12.15 -14.61
CA VAL A 423 -5.06 12.97 -14.62
C VAL A 423 -4.62 14.42 -14.52
N VAL A 424 -4.95 15.23 -15.51
CA VAL A 424 -4.68 16.68 -15.53
C VAL A 424 -5.97 17.40 -15.17
N LEU A 425 -5.91 18.26 -14.14
CA LEU A 425 -7.03 19.05 -13.68
C LEU A 425 -6.88 20.52 -14.10
N ASP A 426 -8.01 21.18 -14.32
CA ASP A 426 -8.06 22.64 -14.48
C ASP A 426 -7.99 23.33 -13.09
N GLN A 427 -7.98 24.68 -13.09
CA GLN A 427 -7.95 25.48 -11.87
C GLN A 427 -9.17 25.28 -10.94
N ASN A 428 -10.27 24.74 -11.48
CA ASN A 428 -11.49 24.41 -10.75
C ASN A 428 -11.55 22.95 -10.30
N GLY A 429 -10.48 22.18 -10.59
CA GLY A 429 -10.40 20.75 -10.28
C GLY A 429 -11.17 19.85 -11.24
N ARG A 430 -11.65 20.37 -12.40
CA ARG A 430 -12.28 19.55 -13.43
C ARG A 430 -11.20 18.85 -14.27
N ILE A 431 -11.51 17.66 -14.76
CA ILE A 431 -10.58 16.88 -15.58
C ILE A 431 -10.46 17.52 -16.95
N LEU A 432 -9.25 17.97 -17.30
CA LEU A 432 -8.90 18.41 -18.64
C LEU A 432 -8.56 17.24 -19.54
N SER A 433 -7.79 16.30 -19.04
CA SER A 433 -7.37 15.12 -19.79
C SER A 433 -6.93 13.98 -18.87
N VAL A 434 -7.03 12.77 -19.39
CA VAL A 434 -6.37 11.58 -18.85
C VAL A 434 -5.49 11.06 -19.98
N ALA A 435 -4.17 11.18 -19.82
CA ALA A 435 -3.21 10.83 -20.86
C ALA A 435 -2.06 9.98 -20.33
N PRO A 436 -1.44 9.12 -21.14
CA PRO A 436 -0.21 8.44 -20.78
C PRO A 436 0.90 9.48 -20.53
N ARG A 437 1.73 9.25 -19.51
CA ARG A 437 2.91 10.07 -19.23
C ARG A 437 4.06 9.64 -20.12
N ALA A 438 4.69 10.57 -20.81
CA ALA A 438 5.92 10.30 -21.55
C ALA A 438 7.08 10.03 -20.57
N ARG A 439 7.86 8.98 -20.81
CA ARG A 439 9.06 8.65 -20.04
C ARG A 439 10.29 9.18 -20.78
N LEU A 440 10.81 10.31 -20.32
CA LEU A 440 12.02 10.96 -20.87
C LEU A 440 13.30 10.32 -20.31
N ASP A 441 14.43 10.54 -20.97
CA ASP A 441 15.73 10.12 -20.46
C ASP A 441 16.11 10.84 -19.16
N ALA A 442 15.67 12.08 -18.98
CA ALA A 442 15.78 12.81 -17.72
C ALA A 442 15.18 12.05 -16.53
N HIS A 443 14.03 11.36 -16.72
CA HIS A 443 13.43 10.51 -15.66
C HIS A 443 14.30 9.29 -15.38
N ARG A 444 14.80 8.61 -16.42
CA ARG A 444 15.67 7.43 -16.29
C ARG A 444 16.99 7.78 -15.62
N LEU A 445 17.54 8.96 -15.94
CA LEU A 445 18.76 9.48 -15.35
C LEU A 445 18.60 9.60 -13.83
N ILE A 446 17.60 10.32 -13.36
CA ILE A 446 17.35 10.49 -11.92
C ILE A 446 17.08 9.11 -11.26
N GLU A 447 16.28 8.25 -11.89
CA GLU A 447 16.01 6.89 -11.38
C GLU A 447 17.32 6.11 -11.16
N ASP A 448 18.25 6.10 -12.12
CA ASP A 448 19.50 5.35 -12.02
C ASP A 448 20.43 5.93 -10.94
N TYR A 449 20.53 7.26 -10.80
CA TYR A 449 21.27 7.90 -9.69
C TYR A 449 20.65 7.52 -8.33
N MET A 450 19.34 7.54 -8.22
CA MET A 450 18.62 7.16 -6.99
C MET A 450 18.83 5.68 -6.66
N ILE A 451 18.78 4.79 -7.66
CA ILE A 451 19.08 3.37 -7.46
C ILE A 451 20.52 3.19 -6.98
N ALA A 452 21.49 3.89 -7.56
CA ALA A 452 22.89 3.82 -7.15
C ALA A 452 23.08 4.26 -5.68
N ALA A 453 22.46 5.36 -5.27
CA ALA A 453 22.50 5.85 -3.89
C ALA A 453 21.81 4.88 -2.91
N ASN A 454 20.67 4.33 -3.28
CA ASN A 454 19.93 3.33 -2.50
C ASN A 454 20.74 2.04 -2.28
N VAL A 455 21.43 1.55 -3.32
CA VAL A 455 22.36 0.42 -3.23
C VAL A 455 23.55 0.75 -2.33
N ALA A 456 24.13 1.95 -2.48
CA ALA A 456 25.25 2.40 -1.65
C ALA A 456 24.86 2.47 -0.18
N ALA A 457 23.66 2.99 0.15
CA ALA A 457 23.14 3.09 1.51
C ALA A 457 22.97 1.69 2.16
N ALA A 458 22.37 0.74 1.44
CA ALA A 458 22.22 -0.64 1.92
C ALA A 458 23.59 -1.28 2.21
N LYS A 459 24.51 -1.21 1.25
CA LYS A 459 25.87 -1.78 1.38
C LYS A 459 26.70 -1.09 2.47
N ALA A 460 26.54 0.21 2.66
CA ALA A 460 27.21 0.96 3.72
C ALA A 460 26.81 0.44 5.11
N LEU A 461 25.52 0.23 5.33
CA LEU A 461 25.00 -0.31 6.57
C LEU A 461 25.41 -1.78 6.78
N GLU A 462 25.37 -2.60 5.73
CA GLU A 462 25.86 -3.98 5.76
C GLU A 462 27.35 -4.06 6.15
N ALA A 463 28.20 -3.21 5.57
CA ALA A 463 29.62 -3.13 5.89
C ALA A 463 29.88 -2.79 7.37
N LYS A 464 28.99 -2.03 8.00
CA LYS A 464 29.02 -1.71 9.44
C LYS A 464 28.31 -2.75 10.30
N ARG A 465 27.66 -3.76 9.71
CA ARG A 465 26.77 -4.70 10.42
C ARG A 465 25.67 -3.96 11.21
N ALA A 466 25.24 -2.82 10.69
CA ALA A 466 24.17 -2.02 11.24
C ALA A 466 22.80 -2.51 10.74
N PRO A 467 21.70 -2.23 11.47
CA PRO A 467 20.36 -2.55 11.01
C PRO A 467 20.03 -1.86 9.68
N VAL A 468 19.42 -2.60 8.75
CA VAL A 468 18.98 -2.07 7.44
C VAL A 468 17.49 -2.31 7.30
N MET A 469 16.74 -1.28 6.89
CA MET A 469 15.38 -1.44 6.39
C MET A 469 15.47 -1.68 4.88
N TYR A 470 15.51 -2.95 4.48
CA TYR A 470 15.56 -3.31 3.06
C TYR A 470 14.23 -3.07 2.36
N ARG A 471 14.31 -2.71 1.08
CA ARG A 471 13.20 -2.80 0.16
C ARG A 471 13.28 -4.14 -0.56
N VAL A 472 12.48 -5.08 -0.11
CA VAL A 472 12.50 -6.47 -0.59
C VAL A 472 11.50 -6.64 -1.72
N HIS A 473 11.93 -7.30 -2.79
CA HIS A 473 11.06 -7.78 -3.85
C HIS A 473 11.45 -9.22 -4.19
N GLU A 474 10.66 -10.17 -3.71
CA GLU A 474 10.94 -11.58 -3.88
C GLU A 474 10.65 -12.09 -5.28
N VAL A 475 11.21 -13.24 -5.62
CA VAL A 475 10.92 -13.97 -6.85
C VAL A 475 9.43 -14.32 -6.91
N PRO A 476 8.79 -14.30 -8.09
CA PRO A 476 7.41 -14.74 -8.23
C PRO A 476 7.17 -16.15 -7.70
N SER A 477 6.04 -16.34 -7.01
CA SER A 477 5.70 -17.66 -6.45
C SER A 477 5.47 -18.68 -7.56
N ARG A 478 5.75 -19.96 -7.26
CA ARG A 478 5.58 -21.05 -8.23
C ARG A 478 4.15 -21.12 -8.79
N THR A 479 3.13 -20.88 -7.96
CA THR A 479 1.72 -20.87 -8.39
C THR A 479 1.47 -19.80 -9.44
N LYS A 480 1.99 -18.58 -9.24
CA LYS A 480 1.86 -17.48 -10.19
C LYS A 480 2.62 -17.75 -11.50
N LEU A 481 3.80 -18.39 -11.41
CA LEU A 481 4.57 -18.77 -12.59
C LEU A 481 3.88 -19.87 -13.41
N VAL A 482 3.21 -20.82 -12.76
CA VAL A 482 2.39 -21.84 -13.48
C VAL A 482 1.24 -21.17 -14.21
N ALA A 483 0.48 -20.28 -13.56
CA ALA A 483 -0.60 -19.55 -14.19
C ALA A 483 -0.11 -18.68 -15.37
N LEU A 484 1.06 -18.02 -15.23
CA LEU A 484 1.67 -17.28 -16.32
C LEU A 484 2.06 -18.20 -17.48
N LYS A 485 2.61 -19.39 -17.19
CA LYS A 485 2.96 -20.37 -18.22
C LYS A 485 1.74 -20.80 -19.01
N GLU A 486 0.65 -21.19 -18.34
CA GLU A 486 -0.61 -21.58 -18.97
C GLU A 486 -1.16 -20.46 -19.85
N TYR A 487 -1.07 -19.21 -19.37
CA TYR A 487 -1.46 -18.05 -20.16
C TYR A 487 -0.59 -17.84 -21.41
N LEU A 488 0.73 -17.95 -21.29
CA LEU A 488 1.67 -17.82 -22.41
C LEU A 488 1.48 -18.92 -23.46
N GLU A 489 1.13 -20.14 -23.05
CA GLU A 489 0.80 -21.25 -23.96
C GLU A 489 -0.38 -20.94 -24.87
N THR A 490 -1.33 -20.08 -24.49
CA THR A 490 -2.42 -19.63 -25.34
C THR A 490 -1.97 -18.78 -26.54
N PHE A 491 -0.73 -18.30 -26.52
CA PHE A 491 -0.07 -17.53 -27.59
C PHE A 491 1.10 -18.31 -28.25
N ASP A 492 1.21 -19.61 -27.99
CA ASP A 492 2.31 -20.48 -28.45
C ASP A 492 3.71 -19.98 -27.96
N ILE A 493 3.76 -19.31 -26.78
CA ILE A 493 4.99 -18.81 -26.20
C ILE A 493 5.50 -19.82 -25.17
N PRO A 494 6.66 -20.46 -25.41
CA PRO A 494 7.20 -21.43 -24.46
C PRO A 494 7.79 -20.72 -23.23
N PHE A 495 7.46 -21.21 -22.03
CA PHE A 495 8.02 -20.77 -20.76
C PHE A 495 8.53 -21.97 -19.96
N ALA A 496 9.85 -22.06 -19.81
CA ALA A 496 10.50 -23.18 -19.13
C ALA A 496 10.55 -22.96 -17.60
N MET A 497 9.85 -23.82 -16.85
CA MET A 497 9.78 -23.76 -15.38
C MET A 497 10.96 -24.46 -14.68
N GLY A 498 11.80 -25.21 -15.40
CA GLY A 498 12.92 -25.98 -14.84
C GLY A 498 14.22 -25.19 -14.63
N GLN A 499 14.22 -23.89 -14.93
CA GLN A 499 15.38 -23.00 -14.79
C GLN A 499 15.20 -22.01 -13.65
N VAL A 500 16.30 -21.39 -13.21
CA VAL A 500 16.25 -20.25 -12.28
C VAL A 500 15.59 -19.07 -12.99
N ILE A 501 14.46 -18.62 -12.47
CA ILE A 501 13.75 -17.47 -13.02
C ILE A 501 14.47 -16.19 -12.61
N ARG A 502 14.81 -15.37 -13.59
CA ARG A 502 15.41 -14.03 -13.43
C ARG A 502 14.59 -13.01 -14.19
N PRO A 503 14.73 -11.71 -13.92
CA PRO A 503 14.07 -10.66 -14.69
C PRO A 503 14.32 -10.79 -16.19
N ALA A 504 15.56 -11.06 -16.60
CA ALA A 504 15.93 -11.35 -17.98
C ALA A 504 15.12 -12.48 -18.65
N THR A 505 14.56 -13.40 -17.87
CA THR A 505 13.70 -14.46 -18.41
C THR A 505 12.40 -13.88 -18.99
N PHE A 506 11.85 -12.87 -18.32
CA PHE A 506 10.65 -12.16 -18.78
C PHE A 506 10.97 -11.19 -19.92
N ASN A 507 12.10 -10.45 -19.83
CA ASN A 507 12.54 -9.54 -20.90
C ASN A 507 12.66 -10.29 -22.23
N ARG A 508 13.29 -11.47 -22.23
CA ARG A 508 13.42 -12.34 -23.45
C ARG A 508 12.06 -12.78 -24.00
N ILE A 509 11.04 -12.97 -23.16
CA ILE A 509 9.68 -13.25 -23.64
C ILE A 509 9.12 -12.02 -24.34
N ILE A 510 9.26 -10.85 -23.73
CA ILE A 510 8.78 -9.57 -24.29
C ILE A 510 9.46 -9.25 -25.61
N ASP A 511 10.78 -9.44 -25.70
CA ASP A 511 11.56 -9.24 -26.93
C ASP A 511 11.12 -10.19 -28.03
N LYS A 512 10.87 -11.46 -27.70
CA LYS A 512 10.43 -12.47 -28.66
C LYS A 512 9.05 -12.17 -29.23
N ILE A 513 8.18 -11.55 -28.45
CA ILE A 513 6.84 -11.12 -28.90
C ILE A 513 6.93 -9.97 -29.91
N GLY A 514 7.97 -9.12 -29.80
CA GLY A 514 8.15 -7.95 -30.67
C GLY A 514 6.97 -6.99 -30.56
N ASP A 515 6.42 -6.56 -31.71
CA ASP A 515 5.33 -5.58 -31.79
C ASP A 515 3.94 -6.24 -31.97
N ALA A 516 3.78 -7.48 -31.54
CA ALA A 516 2.49 -8.15 -31.62
C ALA A 516 1.41 -7.44 -30.79
N ASP A 517 0.18 -7.42 -31.31
CA ASP A 517 -0.98 -6.74 -30.70
C ASP A 517 -1.28 -7.18 -29.26
N PHE A 518 -0.88 -8.40 -28.89
CA PHE A 518 -1.06 -8.95 -27.56
C PHE A 518 0.12 -8.68 -26.59
N LYS A 519 1.18 -7.96 -27.00
CA LYS A 519 2.31 -7.61 -26.13
C LYS A 519 1.90 -6.93 -24.83
N PRO A 520 1.02 -5.90 -24.84
CA PRO A 520 0.59 -5.25 -23.61
C PRO A 520 -0.08 -6.21 -22.60
N GLN A 521 -0.85 -7.19 -23.10
CA GLN A 521 -1.52 -8.15 -22.24
C GLN A 521 -0.53 -9.13 -21.59
N VAL A 522 0.48 -9.57 -22.35
CA VAL A 522 1.55 -10.42 -21.80
C VAL A 522 2.36 -9.66 -20.76
N MET A 523 2.70 -8.39 -21.02
CA MET A 523 3.40 -7.52 -20.05
C MET A 523 2.57 -7.34 -18.78
N GLU A 524 1.27 -7.13 -18.89
CA GLU A 524 0.37 -7.04 -17.74
C GLU A 524 0.32 -8.37 -16.95
N GLN A 525 0.28 -9.53 -17.60
CA GLN A 525 0.31 -10.83 -16.92
C GLN A 525 1.66 -11.10 -16.27
N ILE A 526 2.77 -10.68 -16.89
CA ILE A 526 4.08 -10.71 -16.26
C ILE A 526 4.08 -9.83 -15.01
N LEU A 527 3.54 -8.61 -15.06
CA LEU A 527 3.39 -7.74 -13.89
C LEU A 527 2.56 -8.40 -12.78
N ARG A 528 1.40 -8.96 -13.12
CA ARG A 528 0.51 -9.65 -12.15
C ARG A 528 1.15 -10.89 -11.53
N SER A 529 2.09 -11.51 -12.24
CA SER A 529 2.85 -12.65 -11.71
C SER A 529 3.85 -12.24 -10.64
N GLN A 530 4.27 -10.98 -10.61
CA GLN A 530 5.25 -10.50 -9.63
C GLN A 530 4.70 -10.55 -8.20
N THR A 531 5.61 -10.64 -7.23
CA THR A 531 5.29 -10.42 -5.82
C THR A 531 5.23 -8.91 -5.55
N GLN A 532 4.52 -8.52 -4.52
CA GLN A 532 4.53 -7.14 -4.09
C GLN A 532 5.77 -6.85 -3.25
N ALA A 533 6.46 -5.75 -3.52
CA ALA A 533 7.60 -5.34 -2.72
C ALA A 533 7.15 -4.86 -1.32
N TYR A 534 8.01 -5.06 -0.32
CA TYR A 534 7.74 -4.70 1.06
C TYR A 534 9.03 -4.29 1.79
N TYR A 535 8.90 -3.76 3.01
CA TYR A 535 10.02 -3.39 3.86
C TYR A 535 10.27 -4.44 4.93
N ALA A 536 11.54 -4.86 5.09
CA ALA A 536 11.93 -5.84 6.09
C ALA A 536 13.41 -5.65 6.52
N PRO A 537 13.78 -6.08 7.74
CA PRO A 537 15.17 -6.07 8.18
C PRO A 537 16.00 -7.24 7.61
N VAL A 538 15.35 -8.24 7.01
CA VAL A 538 16.00 -9.39 6.40
C VAL A 538 16.15 -9.17 4.89
N ASN A 539 17.37 -9.29 4.39
CA ASN A 539 17.65 -9.13 2.98
C ASN A 539 17.21 -10.37 2.17
N GLN A 540 16.27 -10.18 1.25
CA GLN A 540 15.85 -11.19 0.25
C GLN A 540 16.14 -10.70 -1.18
N GLY A 541 16.87 -9.60 -1.33
CA GLY A 541 17.15 -8.96 -2.60
C GLY A 541 15.97 -8.20 -3.19
N HIS A 542 16.19 -7.64 -4.37
CA HIS A 542 15.14 -6.96 -5.13
C HIS A 542 15.08 -7.54 -6.55
N PHE A 543 14.18 -8.52 -6.72
CA PHE A 543 14.06 -9.27 -7.96
C PHE A 543 13.85 -8.37 -9.18
N GLY A 544 12.85 -7.47 -9.17
CA GLY A 544 12.55 -6.62 -10.32
C GLY A 544 13.73 -5.76 -10.78
N LEU A 545 14.55 -5.26 -9.85
CA LEU A 545 15.75 -4.48 -10.17
C LEU A 545 16.99 -5.36 -10.43
N SER A 546 16.90 -6.68 -10.28
CA SER A 546 18.04 -7.62 -10.37
C SER A 546 19.18 -7.22 -9.41
N LEU A 547 18.84 -6.81 -8.17
CA LEU A 547 19.77 -6.36 -7.15
C LEU A 547 19.79 -7.30 -5.95
N GLY A 548 20.98 -7.63 -5.45
CA GLY A 548 21.14 -8.47 -4.27
C GLY A 548 20.97 -7.73 -2.93
N SER A 549 21.05 -6.40 -2.92
CA SER A 549 20.87 -5.55 -1.74
C SER A 549 20.31 -4.20 -2.16
N TYR A 550 19.19 -3.79 -1.53
CA TYR A 550 18.51 -2.54 -1.88
C TYR A 550 17.75 -1.99 -0.68
N ALA A 551 17.90 -0.71 -0.40
CA ALA A 551 17.18 0.00 0.64
C ALA A 551 16.78 1.39 0.13
N HIS A 552 15.62 1.86 0.52
CA HIS A 552 15.20 3.22 0.17
C HIS A 552 15.93 4.25 1.06
N PHE A 553 16.58 5.21 0.42
CA PHE A 553 17.35 6.26 1.07
C PHE A 553 17.00 7.66 0.54
N THR A 554 16.51 7.75 -0.70
CA THR A 554 16.50 8.98 -1.50
C THR A 554 15.25 9.85 -1.33
N SER A 555 14.28 9.49 -0.49
CA SER A 555 13.04 10.28 -0.33
C SER A 555 12.53 10.36 1.12
N PRO A 556 13.32 10.89 2.07
CA PRO A 556 12.96 10.91 3.49
C PRO A 556 11.87 11.93 3.85
N ILE A 557 11.58 12.91 3.00
CA ILE A 557 10.47 13.87 3.20
C ILE A 557 9.13 13.13 3.09
N ARG A 558 9.02 12.18 2.18
CA ARG A 558 7.78 11.49 1.84
C ARG A 558 7.71 10.01 2.18
N ARG A 559 8.81 9.38 2.63
CA ARG A 559 8.81 7.96 3.06
C ARG A 559 9.52 7.79 4.40
N TYR A 560 8.81 7.24 5.37
CA TYR A 560 9.38 6.96 6.69
C TYR A 560 10.49 5.90 6.65
N ALA A 561 10.44 4.96 5.71
CA ALA A 561 11.49 3.96 5.50
C ALA A 561 12.85 4.60 5.23
N ASP A 562 12.89 5.64 4.40
CA ASP A 562 14.12 6.39 4.08
C ASP A 562 14.67 7.12 5.30
N LEU A 563 13.80 7.72 6.10
CA LEU A 563 14.21 8.35 7.36
C LEU A 563 14.84 7.32 8.34
N VAL A 564 14.32 6.09 8.38
CA VAL A 564 14.91 4.99 9.17
C VAL A 564 16.31 4.67 8.68
N VAL A 565 16.52 4.58 7.35
CA VAL A 565 17.84 4.33 6.75
C VAL A 565 18.79 5.48 7.00
N HIS A 566 18.34 6.75 6.89
CA HIS A 566 19.11 7.94 7.24
C HIS A 566 19.63 7.87 8.69
N ARG A 567 18.74 7.59 9.65
CA ARG A 567 19.09 7.47 11.07
C ARG A 567 20.08 6.34 11.32
N ALA A 568 19.93 5.21 10.61
CA ALA A 568 20.86 4.11 10.70
C ALA A 568 22.26 4.50 10.19
N LEU A 569 22.35 5.23 9.06
CA LEU A 569 23.62 5.75 8.53
C LEU A 569 24.26 6.75 9.48
N VAL A 570 23.48 7.71 10.00
CA VAL A 570 23.96 8.70 10.97
C VAL A 570 24.54 8.02 12.22
N GLY A 571 23.83 7.01 12.75
CA GLY A 571 24.30 6.25 13.92
C GLY A 571 25.51 5.39 13.64
N ALA A 572 25.51 4.62 12.55
CA ALA A 572 26.57 3.69 12.18
C ALA A 572 27.89 4.37 11.81
N TYR A 573 27.81 5.54 11.17
CA TYR A 573 28.98 6.32 10.73
C TYR A 573 29.32 7.48 11.65
N LYS A 574 28.56 7.66 12.76
CA LYS A 574 28.76 8.74 13.75
C LYS A 574 28.74 10.14 13.13
N LEU A 575 27.76 10.38 12.28
CA LEU A 575 27.61 11.65 11.56
C LEU A 575 26.90 12.75 12.39
N GLY A 576 26.99 12.70 13.71
CA GLY A 576 26.37 13.62 14.65
C GLY A 576 25.03 13.12 15.20
N ASP A 577 24.20 14.05 15.68
CA ASP A 577 22.95 13.75 16.36
C ASP A 577 21.84 13.25 15.42
N GLY A 578 20.84 12.54 15.98
CA GLY A 578 19.67 12.04 15.25
C GLY A 578 19.83 10.64 14.68
N GLY A 579 20.97 9.98 14.96
CA GLY A 579 21.14 8.57 14.63
C GLY A 579 20.28 7.67 15.53
N LEU A 580 19.82 6.56 14.97
CA LEU A 580 19.12 5.50 15.69
C LEU A 580 19.42 4.17 15.02
N LEU A 581 19.79 3.16 15.81
CA LEU A 581 20.01 1.79 15.38
C LEU A 581 18.94 0.92 16.08
N PRO A 582 17.75 0.78 15.49
CA PRO A 582 16.67 -0.02 16.09
C PRO A 582 17.03 -1.51 16.08
N GLU A 583 16.60 -2.25 17.11
CA GLU A 583 16.88 -3.68 17.25
C GLU A 583 15.78 -4.56 16.62
N GLY A 584 16.16 -5.80 16.28
CA GLY A 584 15.47 -6.85 15.54
C GLY A 584 13.93 -6.78 15.47
N GLU A 585 13.21 -7.13 16.55
CA GLU A 585 11.74 -7.16 16.56
C GLU A 585 11.08 -5.80 16.30
N GLU A 586 11.71 -4.69 16.74
CA GLU A 586 11.16 -3.36 16.45
C GLU A 586 11.24 -3.04 14.96
N MET A 587 12.34 -3.43 14.30
CA MET A 587 12.50 -3.24 12.85
C MET A 587 11.49 -4.06 12.05
N GLU A 588 11.20 -5.30 12.45
CA GLU A 588 10.19 -6.15 11.78
C GLU A 588 8.79 -5.53 11.87
N ARG A 589 8.38 -5.12 13.08
CA ARG A 589 7.10 -4.45 13.29
C ARG A 589 6.99 -3.15 12.49
N LEU A 590 8.07 -2.40 12.45
CA LEU A 590 8.14 -1.16 11.69
C LEU A 590 8.03 -1.42 10.18
N GLY A 591 8.79 -2.37 9.64
CA GLY A 591 8.74 -2.77 8.23
C GLY A 591 7.34 -3.22 7.80
N THR A 592 6.69 -4.04 8.62
CA THR A 592 5.30 -4.49 8.41
C THR A 592 4.33 -3.30 8.36
N SER A 593 4.43 -2.38 9.33
CA SER A 593 3.54 -1.21 9.40
C SER A 593 3.73 -0.27 8.22
N ILE A 594 4.98 0.05 7.85
CA ILE A 594 5.29 0.94 6.72
C ILE A 594 4.77 0.32 5.41
N SER A 595 4.96 -1.01 5.22
CA SER A 595 4.45 -1.72 4.04
C SER A 595 2.92 -1.69 3.96
N GLN A 596 2.22 -1.77 5.09
CA GLN A 596 0.77 -1.63 5.14
C GLN A 596 0.32 -0.21 4.79
N TYR A 597 1.01 0.82 5.30
CA TYR A 597 0.68 2.22 5.00
C TYR A 597 0.94 2.57 3.54
N GLU A 598 2.00 2.04 2.94
CA GLU A 598 2.28 2.19 1.51
C GLU A 598 1.17 1.58 0.65
N ARG A 599 0.74 0.34 0.96
CA ARG A 599 -0.39 -0.29 0.26
C ARG A 599 -1.68 0.51 0.39
N ARG A 600 -1.98 0.98 1.60
CA ARG A 600 -3.13 1.84 1.87
C ARG A 600 -3.10 3.12 1.03
N ALA A 601 -1.96 3.79 0.96
CA ALA A 601 -1.78 4.99 0.14
C ALA A 601 -2.01 4.70 -1.34
N MET A 602 -1.37 3.67 -1.87
CA MET A 602 -1.48 3.26 -3.27
C MET A 602 -2.93 2.88 -3.65
N GLU A 603 -3.66 2.19 -2.77
CA GLU A 603 -5.08 1.86 -2.99
C GLU A 603 -5.94 3.12 -2.99
N ALA A 604 -5.69 4.06 -2.09
CA ALA A 604 -6.42 5.32 -1.99
C ALA A 604 -6.17 6.21 -3.23
N GLU A 605 -4.93 6.33 -3.68
CA GLU A 605 -4.55 7.06 -4.89
C GLU A 605 -5.23 6.47 -6.11
N ARG A 606 -5.15 5.14 -6.31
CA ARG A 606 -5.79 4.44 -7.43
C ARG A 606 -7.31 4.63 -7.43
N GLU A 607 -7.95 4.43 -6.28
CA GLU A 607 -9.40 4.56 -6.19
C GLU A 607 -9.87 6.00 -6.44
N THR A 608 -9.04 6.98 -6.10
CA THR A 608 -9.30 8.38 -6.41
C THR A 608 -9.20 8.65 -7.92
N ILE A 609 -8.19 8.10 -8.59
CA ILE A 609 -8.06 8.18 -10.05
C ILE A 609 -9.27 7.53 -10.73
N ASP A 610 -9.73 6.36 -10.26
CA ASP A 610 -10.93 5.69 -10.78
C ASP A 610 -12.17 6.58 -10.69
N ARG A 611 -12.33 7.35 -9.59
CA ARG A 611 -13.43 8.32 -9.44
C ARG A 611 -13.32 9.47 -10.43
N TYR A 612 -12.13 10.01 -10.63
CA TYR A 612 -11.89 11.04 -11.63
C TYR A 612 -12.23 10.54 -13.03
N VAL A 613 -11.75 9.36 -13.39
CA VAL A 613 -12.04 8.75 -14.70
C VAL A 613 -13.54 8.50 -14.87
N ALA A 614 -14.22 8.00 -13.82
CA ALA A 614 -15.67 7.80 -13.86
C ALA A 614 -16.43 9.13 -13.99
N ALA A 615 -15.94 10.21 -13.38
CA ALA A 615 -16.52 11.54 -13.53
C ALA A 615 -16.38 12.07 -14.97
N TYR A 616 -15.18 11.92 -15.55
CA TYR A 616 -14.95 12.26 -16.96
C TYR A 616 -15.86 11.46 -17.90
N LEU A 617 -15.94 10.15 -17.70
CA LEU A 617 -16.75 9.27 -18.52
C LEU A 617 -18.27 9.41 -18.27
N SER A 618 -18.68 10.04 -17.16
CA SER A 618 -20.13 10.25 -16.89
C SER A 618 -20.81 11.13 -17.93
N GLU A 619 -20.06 12.01 -18.59
CA GLU A 619 -20.54 12.83 -19.71
C GLU A 619 -20.70 12.04 -21.02
N HIS A 620 -20.14 10.81 -21.06
CA HIS A 620 -20.15 9.92 -22.24
C HIS A 620 -21.10 8.72 -22.08
N VAL A 621 -21.92 8.70 -21.02
CA VAL A 621 -22.90 7.61 -20.81
C VAL A 621 -23.87 7.52 -21.98
N GLY A 622 -24.10 6.31 -22.47
CA GLY A 622 -24.88 5.98 -23.67
C GLY A 622 -24.07 5.92 -24.96
N GLN A 623 -22.84 6.41 -24.97
CA GLN A 623 -21.94 6.33 -26.14
C GLN A 623 -21.27 4.96 -26.21
N VAL A 624 -20.93 4.58 -27.46
CA VAL A 624 -20.10 3.40 -27.73
C VAL A 624 -18.64 3.84 -27.70
N VAL A 625 -17.84 3.14 -26.89
CA VAL A 625 -16.43 3.42 -26.69
C VAL A 625 -15.61 2.16 -27.02
N GLU A 626 -14.43 2.36 -27.56
CA GLU A 626 -13.47 1.27 -27.76
C GLU A 626 -12.91 0.82 -26.42
N THR A 627 -12.94 -0.48 -26.20
CA THR A 627 -12.49 -1.07 -24.94
C THR A 627 -11.59 -2.27 -25.17
N ARG A 628 -10.84 -2.61 -24.11
CA ARG A 628 -10.03 -3.82 -24.05
C ARG A 628 -10.37 -4.62 -22.80
N ILE A 629 -10.60 -5.92 -22.94
CA ILE A 629 -10.84 -6.82 -21.81
C ILE A 629 -9.58 -6.96 -20.98
N THR A 630 -9.67 -6.59 -19.71
CA THR A 630 -8.55 -6.60 -18.72
C THR A 630 -8.71 -7.66 -17.63
N GLY A 631 -9.85 -8.32 -17.58
CA GLY A 631 -10.09 -9.43 -16.66
C GLY A 631 -11.35 -10.20 -17.02
N VAL A 632 -11.31 -11.53 -16.87
CA VAL A 632 -12.46 -12.40 -17.14
C VAL A 632 -12.79 -13.19 -15.89
N THR A 633 -14.07 -13.31 -15.57
CA THR A 633 -14.59 -13.99 -14.38
C THR A 633 -15.86 -14.77 -14.71
N ASN A 634 -16.32 -15.59 -13.78
CA ASN A 634 -17.58 -16.37 -13.95
C ASN A 634 -18.85 -15.50 -13.94
N PHE A 635 -18.79 -14.23 -13.53
CA PHE A 635 -19.94 -13.32 -13.52
C PHE A 635 -19.89 -12.25 -14.64
N GLY A 636 -18.86 -12.28 -15.50
CA GLY A 636 -18.67 -11.34 -16.59
C GLY A 636 -17.20 -11.03 -16.86
N PHE A 637 -16.95 -9.96 -17.56
CA PHE A 637 -15.59 -9.49 -17.78
C PHE A 637 -15.44 -8.00 -17.42
N PHE A 638 -14.21 -7.63 -17.08
CA PHE A 638 -13.82 -6.24 -16.93
C PHE A 638 -13.19 -5.76 -18.24
N ALA A 639 -13.49 -4.53 -18.62
CA ALA A 639 -12.90 -3.89 -19.78
C ALA A 639 -12.47 -2.46 -19.42
N THR A 640 -11.36 -2.04 -20.02
CA THR A 640 -10.80 -0.70 -19.86
C THR A 640 -11.06 0.10 -21.13
N VAL A 641 -11.48 1.37 -21.00
CA VAL A 641 -11.67 2.28 -22.14
C VAL A 641 -10.30 2.65 -22.72
N ASP A 642 -10.12 2.44 -24.02
CA ASP A 642 -8.86 2.77 -24.72
C ASP A 642 -8.58 4.29 -24.65
N GLY A 643 -7.33 4.65 -24.38
CA GLY A 643 -6.86 6.04 -24.32
C GLY A 643 -7.15 6.75 -22.99
N VAL A 644 -8.35 6.60 -22.42
CA VAL A 644 -8.77 7.26 -21.18
C VAL A 644 -8.47 6.42 -19.95
N GLY A 645 -8.67 5.10 -20.05
CA GLY A 645 -8.68 4.21 -18.90
C GLY A 645 -10.06 4.09 -18.27
N GLY A 646 -10.07 3.58 -17.03
CA GLY A 646 -11.30 3.29 -16.33
C GLY A 646 -11.78 1.88 -16.59
N ASP A 647 -11.71 1.06 -15.55
CA ASP A 647 -12.14 -0.33 -15.60
C ASP A 647 -13.63 -0.44 -15.28
N GLY A 648 -14.39 -1.01 -16.20
CA GLY A 648 -15.81 -1.25 -16.03
C GLY A 648 -16.19 -2.72 -16.15
N LEU A 649 -17.29 -3.08 -15.50
CA LEU A 649 -17.84 -4.44 -15.57
C LEU A 649 -18.82 -4.55 -16.73
N MET A 650 -18.61 -5.59 -17.55
CA MET A 650 -19.62 -6.15 -18.46
C MET A 650 -20.20 -7.39 -17.79
N PRO A 651 -21.42 -7.32 -17.24
CA PRO A 651 -22.02 -8.49 -16.58
C PRO A 651 -22.34 -9.60 -17.56
N ILE A 652 -22.14 -10.85 -17.19
CA ILE A 652 -22.43 -12.02 -18.04
C ILE A 652 -23.89 -12.07 -18.50
N ARG A 653 -24.81 -11.61 -17.67
CA ARG A 653 -26.26 -11.55 -17.99
C ARG A 653 -26.60 -10.55 -19.11
N ASP A 654 -25.72 -9.57 -19.34
CA ASP A 654 -25.90 -8.52 -20.34
C ASP A 654 -25.20 -8.88 -21.69
N LEU A 655 -24.54 -10.07 -21.77
CA LEU A 655 -23.91 -10.61 -22.99
C LEU A 655 -24.91 -11.21 -23.97
N GLY A 656 -26.19 -11.30 -23.63
CA GLY A 656 -27.24 -11.83 -24.50
C GLY A 656 -27.93 -13.06 -23.91
N GLY A 657 -28.69 -13.77 -24.78
CA GLY A 657 -29.51 -14.92 -24.36
C GLY A 657 -28.78 -16.27 -24.33
N ASP A 658 -27.46 -16.30 -24.48
CA ASP A 658 -26.65 -17.52 -24.39
C ASP A 658 -26.13 -17.77 -22.98
N TYR A 659 -25.79 -19.04 -22.73
CA TYR A 659 -25.09 -19.42 -21.51
C TYR A 659 -23.59 -19.41 -21.75
N PHE A 660 -22.83 -18.69 -20.93
CA PHE A 660 -21.38 -18.57 -21.07
C PHE A 660 -20.66 -19.38 -19.99
N HIS A 661 -19.77 -20.26 -20.41
CA HIS A 661 -18.87 -21.00 -19.55
C HIS A 661 -17.56 -20.23 -19.34
N TYR A 662 -17.15 -20.10 -18.09
CA TYR A 662 -15.85 -19.51 -17.74
C TYR A 662 -14.77 -20.59 -17.76
N ASP A 663 -13.73 -20.35 -18.56
CA ASP A 663 -12.51 -21.13 -18.58
C ASP A 663 -11.39 -20.33 -17.93
N GLU A 664 -11.00 -20.78 -16.73
CA GLU A 664 -9.97 -20.12 -15.92
C GLU A 664 -8.59 -20.25 -16.56
N SER A 665 -8.30 -21.37 -17.23
CA SER A 665 -6.98 -21.66 -17.82
C SER A 665 -6.67 -20.73 -19.00
N SER A 666 -7.64 -20.47 -19.84
CA SER A 666 -7.51 -19.57 -21.00
C SER A 666 -8.06 -18.16 -20.76
N GLN A 667 -8.53 -17.86 -19.51
CA GLN A 667 -9.06 -16.55 -19.12
C GLN A 667 -10.12 -16.06 -20.12
N GLN A 668 -11.14 -16.90 -20.40
CA GLN A 668 -12.17 -16.59 -21.39
C GLN A 668 -13.58 -17.01 -20.95
N LEU A 669 -14.59 -16.34 -21.53
CA LEU A 669 -15.99 -16.77 -21.53
C LEU A 669 -16.33 -17.36 -22.91
N LEU A 670 -16.88 -18.56 -22.94
CA LEU A 670 -17.30 -19.26 -24.15
C LEU A 670 -18.81 -19.49 -24.17
N GLY A 671 -19.50 -18.94 -25.13
CA GLY A 671 -20.94 -19.17 -25.36
C GLY A 671 -21.23 -20.60 -25.75
N GLU A 672 -22.19 -21.24 -25.10
CA GLU A 672 -22.55 -22.65 -25.34
C GLU A 672 -23.14 -22.86 -26.73
N LYS A 673 -24.04 -21.99 -27.16
CA LYS A 673 -24.76 -22.08 -28.44
C LYS A 673 -24.13 -21.23 -29.53
N THR A 674 -23.81 -19.96 -29.21
CA THR A 674 -23.30 -18.99 -30.18
C THR A 674 -21.83 -19.23 -30.51
N ARG A 675 -21.08 -19.90 -29.62
CA ARG A 675 -19.62 -20.05 -29.70
C ARG A 675 -18.88 -18.73 -29.69
N GLU A 676 -19.54 -17.67 -29.29
CA GLU A 676 -18.90 -16.39 -29.05
C GLU A 676 -17.87 -16.50 -27.93
N ILE A 677 -16.72 -15.87 -28.11
CA ILE A 677 -15.60 -15.91 -27.16
C ILE A 677 -15.30 -14.49 -26.72
N TYR A 678 -15.25 -14.27 -25.39
CA TYR A 678 -14.71 -13.06 -24.77
C TYR A 678 -13.49 -13.44 -23.97
N LYS A 679 -12.31 -13.01 -24.43
CA LYS A 679 -11.02 -13.39 -23.82
C LYS A 679 -10.23 -12.19 -23.38
N LEU A 680 -9.35 -12.41 -22.43
CA LEU A 680 -8.41 -11.39 -21.93
C LEU A 680 -7.64 -10.75 -23.11
N GLY A 681 -7.54 -9.41 -23.09
CA GLY A 681 -6.85 -8.63 -24.12
C GLY A 681 -7.65 -8.32 -25.37
N GLN A 682 -8.80 -8.93 -25.57
CA GLN A 682 -9.67 -8.67 -26.74
C GLN A 682 -10.14 -7.22 -26.74
N ARG A 683 -10.01 -6.56 -27.90
CA ARG A 683 -10.62 -5.24 -28.16
C ARG A 683 -12.00 -5.40 -28.71
N LEU A 684 -12.93 -4.63 -28.19
CA LEU A 684 -14.30 -4.61 -28.67
C LEU A 684 -14.98 -3.27 -28.29
N PRO A 685 -15.90 -2.79 -29.18
CA PRO A 685 -16.73 -1.65 -28.84
C PRO A 685 -17.79 -2.06 -27.81
N LEU A 686 -17.92 -1.27 -26.75
CA LEU A 686 -18.96 -1.41 -25.73
C LEU A 686 -19.69 -0.10 -25.53
N ARG A 687 -20.98 -0.17 -25.20
CA ARG A 687 -21.74 0.99 -24.77
C ARG A 687 -21.51 1.23 -23.28
N LEU A 688 -21.14 2.45 -22.92
CA LEU A 688 -21.03 2.85 -21.50
C LEU A 688 -22.45 3.03 -20.94
N ALA A 689 -22.90 2.05 -20.16
CA ALA A 689 -24.25 2.04 -19.59
C ALA A 689 -24.38 2.86 -18.31
N GLU A 690 -23.31 2.90 -17.50
CA GLU A 690 -23.28 3.64 -16.23
C GLU A 690 -21.85 4.06 -15.91
N ALA A 691 -21.71 5.29 -15.43
CA ALA A 691 -20.49 5.80 -14.82
C ALA A 691 -20.86 6.50 -13.50
N ASN A 692 -20.30 6.03 -12.40
CA ASN A 692 -20.61 6.55 -11.07
C ASN A 692 -19.36 7.14 -10.42
N PRO A 693 -19.22 8.47 -10.40
CA PRO A 693 -18.03 9.12 -9.85
C PRO A 693 -17.83 8.87 -8.35
N VAL A 694 -18.90 8.76 -7.58
CA VAL A 694 -18.81 8.56 -6.12
C VAL A 694 -18.20 7.22 -5.78
N SER A 695 -18.51 6.18 -6.56
CA SER A 695 -17.97 4.84 -6.36
C SER A 695 -16.79 4.51 -7.28
N GLY A 696 -16.49 5.31 -8.31
CA GLY A 696 -15.51 4.99 -9.34
C GLY A 696 -15.91 3.80 -10.21
N ALA A 697 -17.19 3.41 -10.23
CA ALA A 697 -17.65 2.23 -10.95
C ALA A 697 -18.14 2.59 -12.36
N LEU A 698 -17.73 1.77 -13.34
CA LEU A 698 -18.24 1.81 -14.70
C LEU A 698 -18.98 0.50 -15.01
N ARG A 699 -20.04 0.57 -15.79
CA ARG A 699 -20.74 -0.60 -16.31
C ARG A 699 -20.92 -0.48 -17.82
N PHE A 700 -20.66 -1.56 -18.50
CA PHE A 700 -20.80 -1.66 -19.93
C PHE A 700 -21.97 -2.57 -20.35
N GLU A 701 -22.42 -2.39 -21.58
CA GLU A 701 -23.38 -3.25 -22.27
C GLU A 701 -22.98 -3.40 -23.76
N LEU A 702 -23.53 -4.38 -24.45
CA LEU A 702 -23.29 -4.55 -25.89
C LEU A 702 -23.94 -3.41 -26.70
N PRO A 703 -23.27 -2.90 -27.75
CA PRO A 703 -23.78 -1.79 -28.56
C PRO A 703 -25.18 -2.05 -29.19
N ASP A 704 -25.44 -3.31 -29.57
CA ASP A 704 -26.66 -3.70 -30.28
C ASP A 704 -27.86 -3.99 -29.38
N GLY A 705 -27.75 -3.75 -28.10
CA GLY A 705 -28.86 -3.95 -27.15
C GLY A 705 -29.34 -5.39 -27.03
N LYS A 706 -28.52 -6.38 -27.43
CA LYS A 706 -28.83 -7.82 -27.33
C LYS A 706 -28.87 -8.34 -25.90
N GLY A 707 -28.51 -7.51 -24.92
CA GLY A 707 -28.72 -7.79 -23.50
C GLY A 707 -30.20 -7.72 -23.14
N ALA A 708 -30.68 -8.59 -22.26
CA ALA A 708 -32.03 -8.55 -21.76
C ALA A 708 -32.40 -7.14 -21.31
N ALA A 709 -33.52 -6.61 -21.82
CA ALA A 709 -34.07 -5.35 -21.33
C ALA A 709 -34.12 -5.41 -19.81
N PRO A 710 -33.77 -4.33 -19.07
CA PRO A 710 -33.81 -4.33 -17.63
C PRO A 710 -35.23 -4.72 -17.21
N GLU A 711 -35.37 -5.88 -16.54
CA GLU A 711 -36.64 -6.21 -15.91
C GLU A 711 -37.05 -5.00 -15.07
N PRO A 712 -38.25 -4.43 -15.27
CA PRO A 712 -38.68 -3.35 -14.41
C PRO A 712 -38.59 -3.85 -12.98
N ARG A 713 -37.85 -3.13 -12.15
CA ARG A 713 -37.72 -3.43 -10.72
C ARG A 713 -39.10 -3.84 -10.23
N ARG A 714 -39.31 -5.12 -9.95
CA ARG A 714 -40.49 -5.59 -9.22
C ARG A 714 -40.46 -4.86 -7.91
N VAL A 715 -41.21 -3.75 -7.84
CA VAL A 715 -41.62 -3.18 -6.58
C VAL A 715 -42.32 -4.32 -5.88
N LEU A 716 -41.69 -4.90 -4.87
CA LEU A 716 -42.30 -5.84 -3.95
C LEU A 716 -43.48 -5.10 -3.30
N LYS A 717 -44.65 -5.15 -3.97
CA LYS A 717 -45.88 -4.80 -3.30
C LYS A 717 -45.95 -5.73 -2.10
N ARG A 718 -45.79 -5.18 -0.90
CA ARG A 718 -46.14 -5.86 0.35
C ARG A 718 -47.52 -6.46 0.12
N ARG A 719 -47.60 -7.77 -0.03
CA ARG A 719 -48.86 -8.49 0.09
C ARG A 719 -49.45 -8.14 1.45
N GLY A 720 -50.52 -7.37 1.40
CA GLY A 720 -51.35 -7.11 2.58
C GLY A 720 -51.70 -8.46 3.22
N ARG A 721 -51.61 -8.54 4.53
CA ARG A 721 -52.20 -9.66 5.30
C ARG A 721 -53.64 -9.87 4.82
N PRO A 722 -54.07 -11.09 4.50
CA PRO A 722 -55.48 -11.36 4.28
C PRO A 722 -56.24 -11.02 5.56
N ALA A 723 -57.10 -10.02 5.51
CA ALA A 723 -58.14 -9.84 6.53
C ALA A 723 -59.14 -10.98 6.28
N ASN A 724 -59.14 -11.98 7.17
CA ASN A 724 -60.22 -12.90 7.44
C ASN A 724 -59.65 -14.30 7.79
N ILE A 725 -59.19 -14.43 9.04
CA ILE A 725 -59.28 -15.70 9.76
C ILE A 725 -60.30 -15.46 10.87
N ARG A 726 -61.57 -15.87 10.60
CA ARG A 726 -62.58 -16.02 11.61
C ARG A 726 -62.18 -17.23 12.48
N HIS A 727 -61.88 -16.97 13.73
CA HIS A 727 -61.83 -18.00 14.76
C HIS A 727 -63.25 -18.57 14.94
N ASN A 728 -63.49 -19.76 14.41
CA ASN A 728 -64.58 -20.61 14.85
C ASN A 728 -64.17 -21.29 16.15
N GLY A 729 -64.58 -20.70 17.26
CA GLY A 729 -64.55 -21.43 18.53
C GLY A 729 -65.57 -22.58 18.48
N LYS A 730 -65.11 -23.75 18.78
CA LYS A 730 -65.99 -24.83 19.27
C LYS A 730 -65.60 -25.15 20.69
N ARG A 731 -66.57 -24.87 21.56
CA ARG A 731 -66.68 -25.44 22.92
C ARG A 731 -66.77 -26.95 22.82
N ARG A 732 -65.97 -27.68 23.55
CA ARG A 732 -66.33 -28.69 24.58
C ARG A 732 -65.10 -29.15 25.30
#